data_d9f88a60fdebd1de71314f95fde68f4d
#
_entry.id   d9f88a60fdebd1de71314f95fde68f4d
#
_cell.length_a   1.000
_cell.length_b   1.000
_cell.length_c   1.000
_cell.angle_alpha   90.00
_cell.angle_beta   90.00
_cell.angle_gamma   90.00
#
_symmetry.space_group_name_H-M   'P 1'
#
loop_
_entity.id
_entity.type
_entity.pdbx_description
1 polymer ?
#
loop_
_entity_poly.entity_id
_entity_poly.type
_entity_poly.pdbx_seq_one_letter_code
_entity_poly.pdbx_strand_id
1 'polypeptide(L)'
;MGVSFLRSLLPEERPMQNGAVSYGRDIYESLAEYITDERYHQAVLLNGSWRSGKTWFIKEEFIPAFEQNHEEDGWCFVYLSLYGLKTVQQLEDKMRQAVTQRLLVRYFARTGATPKETEKFFGIAKNAAGVVSSVAAFASKMFLPIQGLPEVKWSDLQKVLPKPEHLVYIIDDMERAGIEVEEVLGYINEMTEHEAAKVIILANEEEIYRINDFTKSLQKKKQNADPKETAGNARRERYERIKEKTIGLDIAYQVSVADIYDSLIERYVKSGSLKPYLQAQKEYVVGAFSEKARENLRTLIFAFIACDKFYPLVEGAYDVWKKEHHQEREDALRRIFCDLDSDVIRYTVHASIAWKQREEFQTPSTEFGKIPVLWRVYFPYNYPFVDGFIQKRRLEESEVGKVITDVLEDLLDTSQGRNEAYKKLMNWQLLTDEEIEKYLERLKEEIPKKKLNSDYIRNLFLILIYISRVGIHVSMQDYVNAILSKLRDGTLSSFFIANILYVVPSIDDDVMKEKYNTILKPIYVFLKNASQEWRSNQSQFLINNEWTPAFKMKCMEQEEHFIEDKKFLAYADPQMVLEKLKTASPAEISYFRSGIAYVYRISNAGDFYQADLPVITAIADGIAVEADTGSKVKNWHLGRLKEFLVSCRGRLEE
;
A
#
# COMPACT_ATOMS: atom_id res chain seq x y z
N MET A 1 -27.01 -26.84 19.55
CA MET A 1 -26.63 -25.58 18.92
C MET A 1 -25.11 -25.29 19.01
N GLY A 2 -24.34 -25.80 19.97
CA GLY A 2 -22.91 -25.55 20.08
C GLY A 2 -22.02 -26.28 19.06
N VAL A 3 -22.33 -27.47 18.68
CA VAL A 3 -21.55 -28.32 17.75
C VAL A 3 -21.68 -27.81 16.30
N SER A 4 -22.84 -27.27 15.92
CA SER A 4 -23.08 -26.68 14.62
C SER A 4 -22.32 -25.35 14.43
N PHE A 5 -22.15 -24.57 15.50
CA PHE A 5 -21.41 -23.31 15.47
C PHE A 5 -19.89 -23.51 15.38
N LEU A 6 -19.36 -24.53 16.07
CA LEU A 6 -17.92 -24.88 15.96
C LEU A 6 -17.58 -25.52 14.61
N ARG A 7 -18.52 -26.25 14.00
CA ARG A 7 -18.37 -26.77 12.63
C ARG A 7 -18.38 -25.66 11.57
N SER A 8 -19.12 -24.56 11.80
CA SER A 8 -19.11 -23.38 10.90
C SER A 8 -17.87 -22.50 11.04
N LEU A 9 -17.05 -22.71 12.08
CA LEU A 9 -15.78 -22.02 12.29
C LEU A 9 -14.57 -22.80 11.76
N LEU A 10 -14.76 -24.07 11.39
CA LEU A 10 -13.78 -24.80 10.60
C LEU A 10 -13.84 -24.28 9.16
N PRO A 11 -12.71 -24.08 8.47
CA PRO A 11 -12.73 -23.76 7.04
C PRO A 11 -13.57 -24.83 6.34
N GLU A 12 -14.55 -24.39 5.53
CA GLU A 12 -15.31 -25.30 4.67
C GLU A 12 -14.35 -26.21 3.92
N GLU A 13 -14.62 -27.50 3.96
CA GLU A 13 -13.91 -28.52 3.22
C GLU A 13 -13.85 -28.13 1.74
N ARG A 14 -12.71 -27.62 1.29
CA ARG A 14 -12.47 -27.38 -0.11
C ARG A 14 -11.73 -28.60 -0.68
N PRO A 15 -12.35 -29.34 -1.61
CA PRO A 15 -11.62 -30.39 -2.32
C PRO A 15 -10.41 -29.75 -3.01
N MET A 16 -9.25 -30.38 -2.91
CA MET A 16 -8.07 -30.02 -3.68
C MET A 16 -8.44 -29.93 -5.16
N GLN A 17 -8.43 -28.71 -5.73
CA GLN A 17 -8.62 -28.55 -7.16
C GLN A 17 -7.43 -29.16 -7.88
N ASN A 18 -7.70 -30.08 -8.80
CA ASN A 18 -6.73 -30.92 -9.54
C ASN A 18 -5.67 -30.19 -10.38
N GLY A 19 -5.49 -28.88 -10.22
CA GLY A 19 -4.57 -28.07 -11.03
C GLY A 19 -3.32 -27.54 -10.29
N ALA A 20 -3.32 -27.44 -8.95
CA ALA A 20 -2.21 -26.84 -8.19
C ALA A 20 -1.15 -27.88 -7.72
N VAL A 21 -1.30 -29.14 -8.05
CA VAL A 21 -0.72 -30.29 -7.34
C VAL A 21 0.54 -30.87 -7.97
N SER A 22 1.03 -30.42 -9.12
CA SER A 22 2.13 -31.17 -9.74
C SER A 22 3.50 -30.93 -9.07
N TYR A 23 3.78 -29.73 -8.56
CA TYR A 23 5.11 -29.39 -8.01
C TYR A 23 5.22 -29.62 -6.49
N GLY A 24 4.19 -29.30 -5.74
CA GLY A 24 4.13 -29.61 -4.30
C GLY A 24 3.83 -31.08 -4.01
N ARG A 25 3.46 -31.87 -5.02
CA ARG A 25 3.12 -33.27 -4.87
C ARG A 25 4.31 -34.11 -4.41
N ASP A 26 5.46 -33.95 -5.02
CA ASP A 26 6.68 -34.70 -4.65
C ASP A 26 7.13 -34.38 -3.22
N ILE A 27 7.03 -33.08 -2.84
CA ILE A 27 7.35 -32.64 -1.46
C ILE A 27 6.31 -33.19 -0.49
N TYR A 28 5.00 -33.11 -0.85
CA TYR A 28 3.92 -33.65 -0.04
C TYR A 28 4.09 -35.16 0.18
N GLU A 29 4.31 -35.94 -0.89
CA GLU A 29 4.48 -37.38 -0.83
C GLU A 29 5.70 -37.77 0.01
N SER A 30 6.83 -37.09 -0.16
CA SER A 30 8.05 -37.33 0.63
C SER A 30 7.85 -37.04 2.13
N LEU A 31 7.15 -35.96 2.45
CA LEU A 31 6.86 -35.63 3.85
C LEU A 31 5.82 -36.58 4.45
N ALA A 32 4.80 -36.98 3.69
CA ALA A 32 3.79 -37.92 4.12
C ALA A 32 4.40 -39.31 4.34
N GLU A 33 5.25 -39.79 3.43
CA GLU A 33 5.99 -41.04 3.59
C GLU A 33 6.87 -41.01 4.85
N TYR A 34 7.65 -39.93 5.04
CA TYR A 34 8.47 -39.77 6.23
C TYR A 34 7.63 -39.86 7.53
N ILE A 35 6.48 -39.23 7.57
CA ILE A 35 5.62 -39.23 8.78
C ILE A 35 5.06 -40.60 9.04
N THR A 36 4.56 -41.29 8.02
CA THR A 36 3.84 -42.56 8.16
C THR A 36 4.76 -43.80 8.27
N ASP A 37 6.00 -43.69 7.79
CA ASP A 37 6.95 -44.80 7.86
C ASP A 37 7.74 -44.79 9.17
N GLU A 38 7.49 -45.79 10.02
CA GLU A 38 8.14 -45.90 11.32
C GLU A 38 9.65 -46.18 11.27
N ARG A 39 10.18 -46.56 10.11
CA ARG A 39 11.63 -46.84 9.93
C ARG A 39 12.50 -45.59 9.97
N TYR A 40 11.92 -44.42 9.73
CA TYR A 40 12.65 -43.16 9.80
C TYR A 40 12.79 -42.66 11.24
N HIS A 41 14.01 -42.73 11.79
CA HIS A 41 14.36 -42.26 13.14
C HIS A 41 15.18 -40.98 13.16
N GLN A 42 15.32 -40.28 12.05
CA GLN A 42 16.02 -39.01 11.90
C GLN A 42 15.03 -37.93 11.46
N ALA A 43 15.39 -36.69 11.68
CA ALA A 43 14.57 -35.55 11.23
C ALA A 43 14.62 -35.35 9.71
N VAL A 44 13.63 -34.65 9.18
CA VAL A 44 13.61 -34.14 7.80
C VAL A 44 13.95 -32.65 7.80
N LEU A 45 14.83 -32.23 6.91
CA LEU A 45 15.12 -30.82 6.63
C LEU A 45 14.37 -30.40 5.35
N LEU A 46 13.45 -29.46 5.47
CA LEU A 46 12.86 -28.74 4.33
C LEU A 46 13.68 -27.48 4.10
N ASN A 47 14.67 -27.59 3.21
CA ASN A 47 15.65 -26.55 2.92
C ASN A 47 15.21 -25.64 1.79
N GLY A 48 15.28 -24.33 1.96
CA GLY A 48 14.97 -23.38 0.90
C GLY A 48 15.28 -21.96 1.28
N SER A 49 15.34 -21.09 0.27
CA SER A 49 15.66 -19.69 0.46
C SER A 49 14.70 -18.95 1.40
N TRP A 50 15.15 -17.85 1.96
CA TRP A 50 14.33 -17.00 2.81
C TRP A 50 13.12 -16.49 2.02
N ARG A 51 11.92 -16.55 2.65
CA ARG A 51 10.65 -16.05 2.08
C ARG A 51 10.13 -16.87 0.89
N SER A 52 10.67 -18.05 0.64
CA SER A 52 10.23 -18.98 -0.41
C SER A 52 8.83 -19.56 -0.16
N GLY A 53 8.29 -19.43 1.07
CA GLY A 53 6.95 -19.93 1.40
C GLY A 53 6.92 -21.26 2.14
N LYS A 54 8.05 -21.82 2.59
CA LYS A 54 8.09 -23.08 3.37
C LYS A 54 7.07 -23.14 4.50
N THR A 55 7.08 -22.13 5.35
CA THR A 55 6.16 -22.03 6.49
C THR A 55 4.70 -21.97 6.03
N TRP A 56 4.42 -21.25 4.95
CA TRP A 56 3.10 -21.14 4.36
C TRP A 56 2.65 -22.51 3.81
N PHE A 57 3.48 -23.16 3.01
CA PHE A 57 3.20 -24.48 2.46
C PHE A 57 2.87 -25.50 3.56
N ILE A 58 3.70 -25.59 4.59
CA ILE A 58 3.48 -26.52 5.70
C ILE A 58 2.15 -26.25 6.41
N LYS A 59 1.86 -24.97 6.74
CA LYS A 59 0.68 -24.61 7.54
C LYS A 59 -0.64 -24.64 6.77
N GLU A 60 -0.59 -24.23 5.51
CA GLU A 60 -1.78 -23.91 4.75
C GLU A 60 -2.12 -24.95 3.69
N GLU A 61 -1.14 -25.75 3.28
CA GLU A 61 -1.30 -26.77 2.26
C GLU A 61 -1.06 -28.18 2.84
N PHE A 62 0.15 -28.43 3.36
CA PHE A 62 0.57 -29.76 3.76
C PHE A 62 -0.23 -30.31 4.96
N ILE A 63 -0.25 -29.60 6.09
CA ILE A 63 -0.90 -30.09 7.31
C ILE A 63 -2.41 -30.30 7.10
N PRO A 64 -3.18 -29.35 6.51
CA PRO A 64 -4.61 -29.58 6.27
C PRO A 64 -4.88 -30.78 5.36
N ALA A 65 -4.11 -30.91 4.27
CA ALA A 65 -4.27 -32.04 3.36
C ALA A 65 -3.90 -33.39 4.00
N PHE A 66 -2.82 -33.40 4.81
CA PHE A 66 -2.39 -34.59 5.52
C PHE A 66 -3.41 -35.00 6.61
N GLU A 67 -3.89 -34.06 7.43
CA GLU A 67 -4.90 -34.32 8.46
C GLU A 67 -6.21 -34.81 7.85
N GLN A 68 -6.60 -34.32 6.66
CA GLN A 68 -7.78 -34.79 5.94
C GLN A 68 -7.64 -36.25 5.44
N ASN A 69 -6.46 -36.58 4.88
CA ASN A 69 -6.21 -37.92 4.35
C ASN A 69 -5.96 -38.97 5.44
N HIS A 70 -5.64 -38.54 6.67
CA HIS A 70 -5.26 -39.39 7.82
C HIS A 70 -6.07 -39.04 9.07
N GLU A 71 -7.36 -38.70 8.91
CA GLU A 71 -8.21 -38.21 10.00
C GLU A 71 -8.36 -39.26 11.15
N GLU A 72 -8.40 -40.54 10.79
CA GLU A 72 -8.55 -41.64 11.75
C GLU A 72 -7.26 -42.01 12.50
N ASP A 73 -6.08 -41.67 11.95
CA ASP A 73 -4.77 -42.07 12.47
C ASP A 73 -4.31 -41.28 13.70
N GLY A 74 -5.02 -40.23 14.05
CA GLY A 74 -4.76 -39.51 15.30
C GLY A 74 -3.54 -38.60 15.28
N TRP A 75 -2.93 -38.30 14.13
CA TRP A 75 -1.77 -37.41 13.99
C TRP A 75 -1.97 -36.01 14.59
N CYS A 76 -0.95 -35.48 15.24
CA CYS A 76 -0.98 -34.19 15.89
C CYS A 76 0.26 -33.37 15.55
N PHE A 77 0.09 -32.29 14.79
CA PHE A 77 1.17 -31.40 14.40
C PHE A 77 1.40 -30.30 15.42
N VAL A 78 2.63 -30.11 15.85
CA VAL A 78 3.08 -29.08 16.79
C VAL A 78 4.08 -28.16 16.11
N TYR A 79 3.71 -26.91 15.90
CA TYR A 79 4.57 -25.91 15.25
C TYR A 79 5.31 -25.07 16.28
N LEU A 80 6.60 -24.87 16.06
CA LEU A 80 7.50 -24.08 16.89
C LEU A 80 8.45 -23.23 16.04
N SER A 81 8.48 -21.91 16.24
CA SER A 81 9.52 -21.05 15.70
C SER A 81 10.62 -20.83 16.73
N LEU A 82 11.87 -21.02 16.33
CA LEU A 82 13.06 -20.79 17.16
C LEU A 82 13.50 -19.32 17.22
N TYR A 83 12.82 -18.44 16.47
CA TYR A 83 13.15 -17.03 16.45
C TYR A 83 13.19 -16.41 17.84
N GLY A 84 14.34 -15.85 18.20
CA GLY A 84 14.56 -15.15 19.46
C GLY A 84 14.84 -16.02 20.69
N LEU A 85 14.88 -17.36 20.55
CA LEU A 85 15.31 -18.25 21.63
C LEU A 85 16.84 -18.17 21.78
N LYS A 86 17.31 -18.18 23.03
CA LYS A 86 18.72 -17.99 23.38
C LYS A 86 19.35 -19.20 24.08
N THR A 87 18.55 -20.11 24.61
CA THR A 87 19.02 -21.29 25.36
C THR A 87 18.18 -22.51 25.05
N VAL A 88 18.75 -23.72 25.16
CA VAL A 88 18.05 -24.99 25.02
C VAL A 88 16.91 -25.11 26.03
N GLN A 89 17.06 -24.59 27.26
CA GLN A 89 15.98 -24.59 28.24
C GLN A 89 14.76 -23.80 27.75
N GLN A 90 14.97 -22.66 27.11
CA GLN A 90 13.86 -21.89 26.50
C GLN A 90 13.20 -22.66 25.35
N LEU A 91 13.98 -23.43 24.58
CA LEU A 91 13.45 -24.31 23.54
C LEU A 91 12.55 -25.37 24.13
N GLU A 92 13.02 -26.09 25.18
CA GLU A 92 12.23 -27.12 25.88
C GLU A 92 10.93 -26.54 26.44
N ASP A 93 10.99 -25.42 27.15
CA ASP A 93 9.82 -24.78 27.75
C ASP A 93 8.80 -24.39 26.71
N LYS A 94 9.25 -23.79 25.61
CA LYS A 94 8.40 -23.39 24.49
C LYS A 94 7.81 -24.60 23.78
N MET A 95 8.55 -25.68 23.63
CA MET A 95 8.07 -26.92 23.05
C MET A 95 6.95 -27.54 23.90
N ARG A 96 7.17 -27.68 25.22
CA ARG A 96 6.15 -28.12 26.16
C ARG A 96 4.89 -27.28 26.09
N GLN A 97 5.06 -25.96 26.02
CA GLN A 97 3.92 -25.03 25.87
C GLN A 97 3.17 -25.27 24.55
N ALA A 98 3.89 -25.42 23.43
CA ALA A 98 3.27 -25.64 22.11
C ALA A 98 2.51 -26.97 22.05
N VAL A 99 3.07 -28.05 22.59
CA VAL A 99 2.39 -29.36 22.71
C VAL A 99 1.13 -29.22 23.55
N THR A 100 1.23 -28.58 24.71
CA THR A 100 0.08 -28.35 25.60
C THR A 100 -1.04 -27.59 24.90
N GLN A 101 -0.71 -26.51 24.23
CA GLN A 101 -1.69 -25.70 23.50
C GLN A 101 -2.38 -26.52 22.41
N ARG A 102 -1.64 -27.32 21.66
CA ARG A 102 -2.19 -28.11 20.57
C ARG A 102 -3.11 -29.22 21.08
N LEU A 103 -2.72 -29.89 22.16
CA LEU A 103 -3.55 -30.91 22.77
C LEU A 103 -4.84 -30.36 23.37
N LEU A 104 -4.78 -29.18 23.97
CA LEU A 104 -5.99 -28.50 24.47
C LEU A 104 -6.94 -28.14 23.34
N VAL A 105 -6.45 -27.57 22.25
CA VAL A 105 -7.28 -27.23 21.08
C VAL A 105 -7.95 -28.49 20.54
N ARG A 106 -7.21 -29.58 20.39
CA ARG A 106 -7.74 -30.87 19.90
C ARG A 106 -8.78 -31.47 20.85
N TYR A 107 -8.53 -31.42 22.15
CA TYR A 107 -9.49 -31.88 23.17
C TYR A 107 -10.81 -31.11 23.09
N PHE A 108 -10.77 -29.79 23.03
CA PHE A 108 -11.96 -28.95 22.91
C PHE A 108 -12.71 -29.14 21.59
N ALA A 109 -12.00 -29.30 20.49
CA ALA A 109 -12.59 -29.57 19.17
C ALA A 109 -13.35 -30.95 19.17
N ARG A 110 -12.79 -31.97 19.82
CA ARG A 110 -13.42 -33.32 19.90
C ARG A 110 -14.56 -33.42 20.90
N THR A 111 -14.46 -32.77 22.05
CA THR A 111 -15.44 -32.90 23.14
C THR A 111 -16.58 -31.90 23.05
N GLY A 112 -16.48 -30.86 22.25
CA GLY A 112 -17.45 -29.77 22.20
C GLY A 112 -17.66 -29.08 23.55
N ALA A 113 -16.64 -29.13 24.44
CA ALA A 113 -16.74 -28.67 25.81
C ALA A 113 -17.18 -27.19 25.90
N THR A 114 -18.15 -26.93 26.74
CA THR A 114 -18.68 -25.56 26.95
C THR A 114 -17.71 -24.71 27.78
N PRO A 115 -17.83 -23.37 27.73
CA PRO A 115 -17.06 -22.48 28.58
C PRO A 115 -17.08 -22.82 30.07
N LYS A 116 -18.22 -23.30 30.60
CA LYS A 116 -18.37 -23.71 32.01
C LYS A 116 -17.60 -24.98 32.37
N GLU A 117 -17.51 -25.93 31.44
CA GLU A 117 -16.73 -27.15 31.62
C GLU A 117 -15.25 -26.88 31.58
N THR A 118 -14.85 -25.93 30.72
CA THR A 118 -13.49 -25.39 30.64
C THR A 118 -13.05 -24.68 31.93
N GLU A 119 -13.94 -23.90 32.57
CA GLU A 119 -13.71 -23.29 33.89
C GLU A 119 -13.45 -24.31 34.98
N LYS A 120 -14.26 -25.40 35.03
CA LYS A 120 -14.05 -26.50 35.96
C LYS A 120 -12.73 -27.23 35.74
N PHE A 121 -12.33 -27.38 34.48
CA PHE A 121 -11.14 -28.12 34.11
C PHE A 121 -9.85 -27.38 34.53
N PHE A 122 -9.82 -26.04 34.44
CA PHE A 122 -8.66 -25.24 34.80
C PHE A 122 -8.68 -24.68 36.24
N GLY A 123 -9.77 -24.87 37.01
CA GLY A 123 -9.88 -24.34 38.38
C GLY A 123 -9.82 -22.81 38.49
N ILE A 124 -10.12 -22.09 37.39
CA ILE A 124 -9.95 -20.64 37.28
C ILE A 124 -11.30 -19.94 37.22
N ALA A 125 -11.71 -19.41 38.33
CA ALA A 125 -13.05 -18.89 38.54
C ALA A 125 -13.34 -17.46 38.02
N LYS A 126 -12.44 -16.72 37.41
CA LYS A 126 -12.72 -15.28 37.10
C LYS A 126 -12.37 -14.75 35.72
N ASN A 127 -11.61 -15.46 34.85
CA ASN A 127 -11.22 -14.94 33.52
C ASN A 127 -11.45 -15.91 32.36
N ALA A 128 -12.26 -16.93 32.54
CA ALA A 128 -12.46 -18.00 31.56
C ALA A 128 -13.13 -17.55 30.25
N ALA A 129 -13.94 -16.50 30.27
CA ALA A 129 -14.57 -15.97 29.05
C ALA A 129 -13.52 -15.46 28.02
N GLY A 130 -12.39 -14.94 28.49
CA GLY A 130 -11.26 -14.54 27.64
C GLY A 130 -10.50 -15.73 27.04
N VAL A 131 -10.34 -16.81 27.80
CA VAL A 131 -9.65 -18.03 27.37
C VAL A 131 -10.48 -18.79 26.34
N VAL A 132 -11.79 -18.90 26.53
CA VAL A 132 -12.69 -19.62 25.61
C VAL A 132 -12.89 -18.85 24.30
N SER A 133 -13.01 -17.51 24.34
CA SER A 133 -13.04 -16.69 23.14
C SER A 133 -11.69 -16.76 22.41
N SER A 134 -10.58 -16.87 23.13
CA SER A 134 -9.24 -17.05 22.57
C SER A 134 -9.05 -18.44 21.95
N VAL A 135 -9.60 -19.49 22.55
CA VAL A 135 -9.55 -20.87 22.01
C VAL A 135 -10.44 -21.00 20.77
N ALA A 136 -11.62 -20.38 20.74
CA ALA A 136 -12.48 -20.35 19.56
C ALA A 136 -11.88 -19.52 18.42
N ALA A 137 -11.27 -18.36 18.72
CA ALA A 137 -10.52 -17.57 17.77
C ALA A 137 -9.21 -18.25 17.32
N PHE A 138 -8.69 -19.16 18.13
CA PHE A 138 -7.47 -19.91 17.87
C PHE A 138 -7.72 -21.17 17.02
N ALA A 139 -8.85 -21.83 17.17
CA ALA A 139 -9.25 -22.92 16.28
C ALA A 139 -9.33 -22.46 14.80
N SER A 140 -9.62 -21.17 14.58
CA SER A 140 -9.57 -20.54 13.26
C SER A 140 -8.17 -20.07 12.82
N LYS A 141 -7.16 -20.06 13.74
CA LYS A 141 -5.78 -19.61 13.48
C LYS A 141 -4.79 -20.56 14.16
N MET A 142 -4.70 -21.74 13.67
CA MET A 142 -4.07 -22.96 14.21
C MET A 142 -2.64 -22.86 14.78
N PHE A 143 -1.95 -21.70 14.63
CA PHE A 143 -0.50 -21.58 14.91
C PHE A 143 -0.09 -20.29 15.64
N LEU A 144 -1.02 -19.56 16.29
CA LEU A 144 -0.67 -18.39 17.07
C LEU A 144 -0.53 -18.72 18.57
N PRO A 145 0.47 -18.17 19.28
CA PRO A 145 0.59 -18.35 20.72
C PRO A 145 -0.62 -17.71 21.43
N ILE A 146 -1.27 -18.45 22.31
CA ILE A 146 -2.35 -17.93 23.15
C ILE A 146 -1.72 -17.10 24.28
N GLN A 147 -1.86 -15.78 24.23
CA GLN A 147 -1.44 -14.92 25.31
C GLN A 147 -2.43 -15.05 26.50
N GLY A 148 -1.89 -15.23 27.69
CA GLY A 148 -2.70 -15.24 28.93
C GLY A 148 -3.20 -16.61 29.39
N LEU A 149 -2.65 -17.72 28.84
CA LEU A 149 -2.84 -19.01 29.49
C LEU A 149 -2.14 -19.00 30.87
N PRO A 150 -2.83 -19.41 31.93
CA PRO A 150 -2.18 -19.57 33.23
C PRO A 150 -1.05 -20.60 33.13
N GLU A 151 -0.02 -20.44 33.95
CA GLU A 151 1.02 -21.45 34.13
C GLU A 151 0.40 -22.74 34.72
N VAL A 152 -0.07 -23.60 33.83
CA VAL A 152 -0.58 -24.91 34.21
C VAL A 152 0.61 -25.87 34.24
N LYS A 153 0.80 -26.54 35.36
CA LYS A 153 1.87 -27.52 35.46
C LYS A 153 1.61 -28.67 34.51
N TRP A 154 2.60 -28.95 33.65
CA TRP A 154 2.53 -30.02 32.66
C TRP A 154 2.09 -31.36 33.25
N SER A 155 2.56 -31.70 34.46
CA SER A 155 2.17 -32.90 35.21
C SER A 155 0.69 -33.01 35.49
N ASP A 156 -0.04 -31.89 35.57
CA ASP A 156 -1.46 -31.92 35.86
C ASP A 156 -2.27 -32.07 34.56
N LEU A 157 -1.77 -31.55 33.46
CA LEU A 157 -2.38 -31.71 32.13
C LEU A 157 -2.17 -33.14 31.58
N GLN A 158 -1.02 -33.74 31.81
CA GLN A 158 -0.79 -35.15 31.41
C GLN A 158 -1.75 -36.16 32.02
N LYS A 159 -2.35 -35.86 33.17
CA LYS A 159 -3.35 -36.73 33.84
C LYS A 159 -4.71 -36.70 33.15
N VAL A 160 -4.99 -35.67 32.37
CA VAL A 160 -6.35 -35.39 31.88
C VAL A 160 -6.41 -35.36 30.35
N LEU A 161 -5.34 -34.97 29.68
CA LEU A 161 -5.27 -34.96 28.22
C LEU A 161 -4.85 -36.34 27.71
N PRO A 162 -5.57 -36.92 26.75
CA PRO A 162 -5.11 -38.14 26.09
C PRO A 162 -3.77 -37.91 25.44
N LYS A 163 -2.81 -38.81 25.67
CA LYS A 163 -1.54 -38.75 24.93
C LYS A 163 -1.88 -38.93 23.45
N PRO A 164 -1.38 -38.04 22.57
CA PRO A 164 -1.52 -38.28 21.14
C PRO A 164 -0.72 -39.56 20.80
N GLU A 165 -1.28 -40.38 19.97
CA GLU A 165 -0.62 -41.62 19.51
C GLU A 165 0.58 -41.22 18.62
N HIS A 166 0.45 -40.13 17.83
CA HIS A 166 1.47 -39.69 16.89
C HIS A 166 1.68 -38.16 16.97
N LEU A 167 2.90 -37.74 17.32
CA LEU A 167 3.31 -36.32 17.33
C LEU A 167 4.28 -36.04 16.20
N VAL A 168 3.98 -34.97 15.46
CA VAL A 168 4.89 -34.41 14.44
C VAL A 168 5.26 -32.99 14.85
N TYR A 169 6.55 -32.75 15.03
CA TYR A 169 7.07 -31.42 15.35
C TYR A 169 7.53 -30.69 14.09
N ILE A 170 7.07 -29.46 13.93
CA ILE A 170 7.52 -28.54 12.88
C ILE A 170 8.36 -27.46 13.54
N ILE A 171 9.67 -27.49 13.30
CA ILE A 171 10.65 -26.55 13.87
C ILE A 171 11.05 -25.56 12.78
N ASP A 172 10.74 -24.28 12.97
CA ASP A 172 10.96 -23.21 11.98
C ASP A 172 11.96 -22.16 12.48
N ASP A 173 12.53 -21.38 11.55
CA ASP A 173 13.46 -20.29 11.81
C ASP A 173 14.76 -20.72 12.54
N MET A 174 15.32 -21.91 12.23
CA MET A 174 16.52 -22.41 12.88
C MET A 174 17.72 -21.47 12.69
N GLU A 175 17.84 -20.85 11.50
CA GLU A 175 18.87 -19.87 11.20
C GLU A 175 18.74 -18.55 11.97
N ARG A 176 17.60 -18.34 12.66
CA ARG A 176 17.31 -17.13 13.46
C ARG A 176 17.31 -17.39 14.97
N ALA A 177 17.63 -18.59 15.36
CA ALA A 177 17.82 -18.92 16.77
C ALA A 177 19.03 -18.18 17.33
N GLY A 178 18.95 -17.74 18.57
CA GLY A 178 20.12 -17.28 19.32
C GLY A 178 20.85 -18.41 20.04
N ILE A 179 20.43 -19.66 19.79
CA ILE A 179 21.05 -20.91 20.25
C ILE A 179 22.01 -21.38 19.15
N GLU A 180 23.17 -21.95 19.52
CA GLU A 180 24.05 -22.58 18.53
C GLU A 180 23.29 -23.69 17.80
N VAL A 181 23.42 -23.76 16.48
CA VAL A 181 22.66 -24.71 15.65
C VAL A 181 22.96 -26.16 16.03
N GLU A 182 24.19 -26.42 16.40
CA GLU A 182 24.61 -27.72 16.86
C GLU A 182 23.91 -28.20 18.15
N GLU A 183 23.61 -27.28 19.05
CA GLU A 183 22.85 -27.59 20.27
C GLU A 183 21.37 -27.88 19.93
N VAL A 184 20.80 -27.14 18.99
CA VAL A 184 19.44 -27.40 18.49
C VAL A 184 19.36 -28.77 17.84
N LEU A 185 20.29 -29.08 16.93
CA LEU A 185 20.34 -30.39 16.27
C LEU A 185 20.58 -31.53 17.27
N GLY A 186 21.43 -31.31 18.29
CA GLY A 186 21.65 -32.29 19.36
C GLY A 186 20.35 -32.60 20.12
N TYR A 187 19.55 -31.57 20.45
CA TYR A 187 18.28 -31.73 21.10
C TYR A 187 17.23 -32.43 20.18
N ILE A 188 17.22 -32.11 18.89
CA ILE A 188 16.36 -32.79 17.91
C ILE A 188 16.74 -34.27 17.78
N ASN A 189 18.03 -34.59 17.77
CA ASN A 189 18.49 -35.95 17.72
C ASN A 189 18.01 -36.77 18.93
N GLU A 190 18.05 -36.18 20.14
CA GLU A 190 17.50 -36.82 21.34
C GLU A 190 15.99 -37.14 21.19
N MET A 191 15.21 -36.21 20.65
CA MET A 191 13.79 -36.40 20.40
C MET A 191 13.51 -37.53 19.38
N THR A 192 14.29 -37.58 18.31
CA THR A 192 14.07 -38.56 17.23
C THR A 192 14.56 -39.96 17.60
N GLU A 193 15.74 -40.08 18.26
CA GLU A 193 16.29 -41.35 18.66
C GLU A 193 15.61 -41.96 19.90
N HIS A 194 15.27 -41.15 20.91
CA HIS A 194 14.79 -41.67 22.20
C HIS A 194 13.32 -41.55 22.39
N GLU A 195 12.63 -40.55 21.78
CA GLU A 195 11.19 -40.36 21.90
C GLU A 195 10.42 -40.84 20.66
N ALA A 196 11.11 -41.34 19.64
CA ALA A 196 10.56 -41.73 18.34
C ALA A 196 9.69 -40.62 17.70
N ALA A 197 10.02 -39.36 17.98
CA ALA A 197 9.27 -38.21 17.49
C ALA A 197 9.56 -37.95 16.01
N LYS A 198 8.52 -37.62 15.22
CA LYS A 198 8.70 -37.14 13.85
C LYS A 198 8.99 -35.63 13.88
N VAL A 199 10.09 -35.22 13.26
CA VAL A 199 10.51 -33.81 13.26
C VAL A 199 10.78 -33.34 11.85
N ILE A 200 10.10 -32.24 11.45
CA ILE A 200 10.33 -31.53 10.19
C ILE A 200 10.95 -30.17 10.53
N ILE A 201 12.12 -29.92 10.04
CA ILE A 201 12.87 -28.67 10.24
C ILE A 201 12.69 -27.79 8.99
N LEU A 202 12.25 -26.55 9.18
CA LEU A 202 12.18 -25.54 8.12
C LEU A 202 13.37 -24.58 8.28
N ALA A 203 14.31 -24.58 7.37
CA ALA A 203 15.47 -23.72 7.46
C ALA A 203 15.96 -23.21 6.10
N ASN A 204 16.76 -22.16 6.17
CA ASN A 204 17.63 -21.73 5.07
C ASN A 204 19.07 -22.07 5.42
N GLU A 205 19.57 -23.16 4.88
CA GLU A 205 20.90 -23.66 5.18
C GLU A 205 22.01 -22.72 4.72
N GLU A 206 21.83 -21.99 3.61
CA GLU A 206 22.79 -20.97 3.18
C GLU A 206 22.98 -19.88 4.24
N GLU A 207 21.92 -19.47 4.93
CA GLU A 207 22.03 -18.48 6.00
C GLU A 207 22.68 -19.05 7.25
N ILE A 208 22.49 -20.33 7.56
CA ILE A 208 23.21 -21.01 8.64
C ILE A 208 24.72 -20.95 8.38
N TYR A 209 25.15 -21.22 7.15
CA TYR A 209 26.56 -21.10 6.76
C TYR A 209 27.04 -19.65 6.84
N ARG A 210 26.29 -18.66 6.37
CA ARG A 210 26.65 -17.23 6.41
C ARG A 210 26.80 -16.69 7.83
N ILE A 211 25.89 -17.02 8.74
CA ILE A 211 25.96 -16.61 10.15
C ILE A 211 27.20 -17.17 10.80
N ASN A 212 27.53 -18.43 10.52
CA ASN A 212 28.76 -19.05 10.96
C ASN A 212 30.02 -18.32 10.46
N ASP A 213 30.02 -17.81 9.24
CA ASP A 213 31.16 -17.05 8.67
C ASP A 213 31.25 -15.62 9.21
N PHE A 214 30.11 -14.93 9.47
CA PHE A 214 30.09 -13.56 10.00
C PHE A 214 30.57 -13.48 11.46
N THR A 215 30.16 -14.43 12.29
CA THR A 215 30.57 -14.49 13.69
C THR A 215 32.10 -14.59 13.83
N LYS A 216 32.78 -15.24 12.88
CA LYS A 216 34.26 -15.30 12.79
C LYS A 216 34.90 -13.95 12.51
N SER A 217 34.30 -13.14 11.64
CA SER A 217 34.84 -11.82 11.27
C SER A 217 34.85 -10.85 12.46
N LEU A 218 33.90 -10.99 13.38
CA LEU A 218 33.79 -10.17 14.58
C LEU A 218 34.75 -10.64 15.70
N GLN A 219 34.95 -11.93 15.83
CA GLN A 219 35.92 -12.48 16.81
C GLN A 219 37.38 -12.23 16.41
N LYS A 220 37.71 -12.23 15.10
CA LYS A 220 39.03 -11.87 14.57
C LYS A 220 39.46 -10.43 14.85
N LYS A 221 38.51 -9.48 14.94
CA LYS A 221 38.81 -8.09 15.32
C LYS A 221 39.23 -7.91 16.78
N LYS A 222 39.01 -8.90 17.63
CA LYS A 222 39.35 -8.86 19.07
C LYS A 222 40.65 -9.57 19.45
N GLN A 223 41.26 -10.36 18.55
CA GLN A 223 42.49 -11.06 18.80
C GLN A 223 43.44 -10.86 17.61
N ASN A 224 44.62 -10.29 17.87
CA ASN A 224 45.75 -10.14 16.93
C ASN A 224 46.38 -11.51 16.65
N ALA A 225 45.71 -12.41 15.95
CA ALA A 225 46.24 -13.69 15.56
C ALA A 225 46.06 -13.92 14.04
N ASP A 226 47.13 -14.43 13.44
CA ASP A 226 47.24 -14.73 12.00
C ASP A 226 46.05 -15.48 11.42
N PRO A 227 45.56 -15.08 10.24
CA PRO A 227 44.35 -15.63 9.65
C PRO A 227 44.67 -16.90 8.89
N LYS A 228 44.69 -18.05 9.52
CA LYS A 228 44.64 -19.31 8.80
C LYS A 228 43.20 -19.78 8.66
N GLU A 229 42.83 -20.17 7.45
CA GLU A 229 41.56 -20.67 6.94
C GLU A 229 40.90 -21.80 7.75
N THR A 230 41.61 -22.35 8.74
CA THR A 230 41.27 -23.56 9.47
C THR A 230 40.07 -23.51 10.41
N ALA A 231 39.73 -22.34 11.01
CA ALA A 231 38.62 -22.28 11.96
C ALA A 231 37.25 -22.27 11.29
N GLY A 232 37.18 -21.85 10.03
CA GLY A 232 35.95 -21.79 9.22
C GLY A 232 35.48 -23.13 8.76
N ASN A 233 36.43 -23.90 8.28
CA ASN A 233 36.18 -25.25 7.81
C ASN A 233 35.82 -26.18 8.99
N ALA A 234 36.40 -25.98 10.16
CA ALA A 234 36.12 -26.82 11.32
C ALA A 234 34.69 -26.70 11.87
N ARG A 235 34.08 -25.49 11.85
CA ARG A 235 32.69 -25.33 12.27
C ARG A 235 31.71 -25.88 11.21
N ARG A 236 31.98 -25.65 9.94
CA ARG A 236 31.22 -26.24 8.85
C ARG A 236 31.27 -27.76 8.88
N GLU A 237 32.45 -28.34 9.05
CA GLU A 237 32.65 -29.78 9.20
C GLU A 237 31.95 -30.34 10.45
N ARG A 238 31.89 -29.56 11.53
CA ARG A 238 31.17 -29.95 12.75
C ARG A 238 29.65 -29.94 12.52
N TYR A 239 29.12 -28.90 11.88
CA TYR A 239 27.71 -28.82 11.50
C TYR A 239 27.34 -29.99 10.59
N GLU A 240 28.12 -30.25 9.53
CA GLU A 240 27.85 -31.35 8.58
C GLU A 240 27.82 -32.72 9.28
N ARG A 241 28.76 -32.97 10.20
CA ARG A 241 28.77 -34.24 10.97
C ARG A 241 27.53 -34.40 11.86
N ILE A 242 27.06 -33.33 12.49
CA ILE A 242 25.88 -33.39 13.34
C ILE A 242 24.63 -33.48 12.46
N LYS A 243 24.60 -32.74 11.35
CA LYS A 243 23.54 -32.81 10.35
C LYS A 243 23.36 -34.23 9.83
N GLU A 244 24.46 -34.89 9.41
CA GLU A 244 24.44 -36.29 8.90
C GLU A 244 23.83 -37.26 9.91
N LYS A 245 24.10 -37.06 11.20
CA LYS A 245 23.51 -37.89 12.25
C LYS A 245 22.05 -37.61 12.49
N THR A 246 21.63 -36.33 12.48
CA THR A 246 20.33 -35.89 12.93
C THR A 246 19.28 -35.85 11.80
N ILE A 247 19.72 -35.53 10.59
CA ILE A 247 18.84 -35.32 9.41
C ILE A 247 19.01 -36.47 8.44
N GLY A 248 17.98 -37.27 8.29
CA GLY A 248 17.95 -38.41 7.38
C GLY A 248 17.51 -38.08 5.97
N LEU A 249 16.73 -37.01 5.81
CA LEU A 249 16.21 -36.58 4.53
C LEU A 249 16.31 -35.05 4.39
N ASP A 250 16.96 -34.58 3.34
CA ASP A 250 17.07 -33.16 2.98
C ASP A 250 16.23 -32.91 1.72
N ILE A 251 15.15 -32.17 1.86
CA ILE A 251 14.22 -31.84 0.78
C ILE A 251 14.41 -30.39 0.37
N ALA A 252 14.85 -30.15 -0.87
CA ALA A 252 14.92 -28.82 -1.42
C ALA A 252 13.53 -28.27 -1.69
N TYR A 253 13.19 -27.16 -1.02
CA TYR A 253 11.92 -26.45 -1.24
C TYR A 253 12.09 -25.40 -2.34
N GLN A 254 11.62 -25.74 -3.54
CA GLN A 254 11.65 -24.87 -4.73
C GLN A 254 10.26 -24.80 -5.35
N VAL A 255 9.31 -24.19 -4.63
CA VAL A 255 7.98 -23.97 -5.19
C VAL A 255 7.98 -22.67 -5.98
N SER A 256 7.59 -22.75 -7.24
CA SER A 256 7.48 -21.59 -8.11
C SER A 256 6.28 -20.72 -7.69
N VAL A 257 6.44 -19.40 -7.77
CA VAL A 257 5.33 -18.46 -7.58
C VAL A 257 4.17 -18.78 -8.54
N ALA A 258 4.47 -19.26 -9.75
CA ALA A 258 3.47 -19.64 -10.74
C ALA A 258 2.52 -20.75 -10.24
N ASP A 259 3.04 -21.69 -9.45
CA ASP A 259 2.26 -22.86 -8.98
C ASP A 259 1.25 -22.51 -7.91
N ILE A 260 1.58 -21.52 -7.08
CA ILE A 260 0.74 -21.10 -5.94
C ILE A 260 -0.05 -19.83 -6.20
N TYR A 261 0.12 -19.22 -7.38
CA TYR A 261 -0.46 -17.92 -7.71
C TYR A 261 -1.97 -17.87 -7.54
N ASP A 262 -2.67 -18.87 -8.08
CA ASP A 262 -4.13 -18.94 -8.05
C ASP A 262 -4.66 -19.21 -6.62
N SER A 263 -3.97 -20.06 -5.85
CA SER A 263 -4.27 -20.29 -4.43
C SER A 263 -4.12 -19.02 -3.59
N LEU A 264 -3.10 -18.19 -3.91
CA LEU A 264 -2.91 -16.91 -3.23
C LEU A 264 -4.02 -15.91 -3.56
N ILE A 265 -4.48 -15.85 -4.83
CA ILE A 265 -5.62 -15.00 -5.22
C ILE A 265 -6.87 -15.44 -4.44
N GLU A 266 -7.20 -16.73 -4.45
CA GLU A 266 -8.39 -17.24 -3.78
C GLU A 266 -8.39 -16.92 -2.27
N ARG A 267 -7.23 -16.96 -1.66
CA ARG A 267 -7.08 -16.75 -0.22
C ARG A 267 -7.06 -15.27 0.20
N TYR A 268 -6.36 -14.42 -0.56
CA TYR A 268 -6.06 -13.04 -0.12
C TYR A 268 -6.89 -11.97 -0.82
N VAL A 269 -7.56 -12.30 -1.93
CA VAL A 269 -8.41 -11.37 -2.68
C VAL A 269 -9.88 -11.66 -2.37
N LYS A 270 -10.55 -10.67 -1.81
CA LYS A 270 -11.98 -10.77 -1.43
C LYS A 270 -12.91 -10.36 -2.55
N SER A 271 -12.48 -9.39 -3.40
CA SER A 271 -13.26 -8.93 -4.54
C SER A 271 -13.35 -10.02 -5.61
N GLY A 272 -14.54 -10.54 -5.81
CA GLY A 272 -14.80 -11.55 -6.85
C GLY A 272 -14.58 -11.01 -8.27
N SER A 273 -14.84 -9.71 -8.48
CA SER A 273 -14.65 -9.04 -9.77
C SER A 273 -13.18 -8.83 -10.11
N LEU A 274 -12.29 -8.65 -9.11
CA LEU A 274 -10.85 -8.48 -9.33
C LEU A 274 -10.14 -9.79 -9.71
N LYS A 275 -10.59 -10.95 -9.20
CA LYS A 275 -9.90 -12.23 -9.39
C LYS A 275 -9.62 -12.59 -10.84
N PRO A 276 -10.58 -12.49 -11.79
CA PRO A 276 -10.32 -12.79 -13.21
C PRO A 276 -9.23 -11.91 -13.82
N TYR A 277 -9.15 -10.64 -13.44
CA TYR A 277 -8.14 -9.72 -13.95
C TYR A 277 -6.74 -10.06 -13.41
N LEU A 278 -6.62 -10.39 -12.13
CA LEU A 278 -5.37 -10.89 -11.55
C LEU A 278 -4.93 -12.19 -12.23
N GLN A 279 -5.85 -13.11 -12.48
CA GLN A 279 -5.56 -14.37 -13.20
C GLN A 279 -5.08 -14.09 -14.63
N ALA A 280 -5.69 -13.14 -15.34
CA ALA A 280 -5.25 -12.73 -16.66
C ALA A 280 -3.84 -12.11 -16.69
N GLN A 281 -3.39 -11.53 -15.57
CA GLN A 281 -2.06 -10.93 -15.42
C GLN A 281 -1.01 -11.91 -14.84
N LYS A 282 -1.34 -13.21 -14.65
CA LYS A 282 -0.47 -14.20 -14.00
C LYS A 282 0.94 -14.23 -14.58
N GLU A 283 1.09 -14.38 -15.88
CA GLU A 283 2.39 -14.48 -16.55
C GLU A 283 3.26 -13.24 -16.29
N TYR A 284 2.67 -12.06 -16.43
CA TYR A 284 3.37 -10.79 -16.18
C TYR A 284 3.80 -10.64 -14.71
N VAL A 285 2.89 -10.92 -13.78
CA VAL A 285 3.15 -10.77 -12.34
C VAL A 285 4.21 -11.75 -11.87
N VAL A 286 4.11 -13.02 -12.30
CA VAL A 286 5.11 -14.05 -11.97
C VAL A 286 6.47 -13.66 -12.52
N GLY A 287 6.56 -13.21 -13.79
CA GLY A 287 7.81 -12.73 -14.39
C GLY A 287 8.44 -11.58 -13.60
N ALA A 288 7.65 -10.55 -13.25
CA ALA A 288 8.14 -9.41 -12.48
C ALA A 288 8.64 -9.81 -11.09
N PHE A 289 8.00 -10.80 -10.45
CA PHE A 289 8.43 -11.32 -9.15
C PHE A 289 9.69 -12.17 -9.22
N SER A 290 9.80 -13.04 -10.21
CA SER A 290 10.99 -13.89 -10.40
C SER A 290 12.24 -13.07 -10.67
N GLU A 291 12.13 -12.02 -11.48
CA GLU A 291 13.26 -11.15 -11.81
C GLU A 291 13.67 -10.20 -10.66
N LYS A 292 12.69 -9.51 -10.08
CA LYS A 292 12.96 -8.36 -9.20
C LYS A 292 12.79 -8.67 -7.71
N ALA A 293 11.82 -9.47 -7.34
CA ALA A 293 11.48 -9.70 -5.94
C ALA A 293 12.13 -10.92 -5.30
N ARG A 294 12.97 -11.66 -6.02
CA ARG A 294 13.56 -12.91 -5.56
C ARG A 294 12.51 -13.83 -4.92
N GLU A 295 11.38 -13.96 -5.58
CA GLU A 295 10.25 -14.83 -5.18
C GLU A 295 9.72 -14.60 -3.75
N ASN A 296 9.74 -13.36 -3.29
CA ASN A 296 9.25 -13.00 -1.96
C ASN A 296 7.71 -12.99 -1.89
N LEU A 297 7.11 -14.10 -1.53
CA LEU A 297 5.66 -14.29 -1.42
C LEU A 297 4.95 -13.23 -0.55
N ARG A 298 5.60 -12.72 0.50
CA ARG A 298 5.00 -11.67 1.34
C ARG A 298 4.79 -10.37 0.57
N THR A 299 5.64 -10.10 -0.41
CA THR A 299 5.49 -8.94 -1.29
C THR A 299 4.35 -9.15 -2.28
N LEU A 300 4.19 -10.35 -2.84
CA LEU A 300 3.07 -10.70 -3.70
C LEU A 300 1.72 -10.60 -2.97
N ILE A 301 1.63 -11.23 -1.80
CA ILE A 301 0.44 -11.13 -0.93
C ILE A 301 0.12 -9.67 -0.61
N PHE A 302 1.15 -8.87 -0.31
CA PHE A 302 0.99 -7.44 -0.06
C PHE A 302 0.42 -6.70 -1.28
N ALA A 303 0.91 -7.01 -2.50
CA ALA A 303 0.40 -6.45 -3.74
C ALA A 303 -1.07 -6.83 -3.98
N PHE A 304 -1.44 -8.10 -3.78
CA PHE A 304 -2.83 -8.55 -3.91
C PHE A 304 -3.77 -7.86 -2.92
N ILE A 305 -3.37 -7.74 -1.65
CA ILE A 305 -4.15 -7.02 -0.64
C ILE A 305 -4.27 -5.53 -1.01
N ALA A 306 -3.23 -4.94 -1.59
CA ALA A 306 -3.30 -3.55 -2.04
C ALA A 306 -4.31 -3.40 -3.19
N CYS A 307 -4.23 -4.24 -4.21
CA CYS A 307 -5.21 -4.26 -5.30
C CYS A 307 -6.64 -4.42 -4.75
N ASP A 308 -6.87 -5.43 -3.88
CA ASP A 308 -8.19 -5.71 -3.32
C ASP A 308 -8.79 -4.52 -2.54
N LYS A 309 -7.96 -3.66 -1.97
CA LYS A 309 -8.41 -2.51 -1.19
C LYS A 309 -8.91 -1.34 -2.01
N PHE A 310 -8.26 -1.01 -3.10
CA PHE A 310 -8.67 0.14 -3.91
C PHE A 310 -9.50 -0.25 -5.14
N TYR A 311 -9.56 -1.53 -5.50
CA TYR A 311 -10.28 -1.98 -6.68
C TYR A 311 -11.77 -1.59 -6.70
N PRO A 312 -12.55 -1.68 -5.61
CA PRO A 312 -13.93 -1.21 -5.61
C PRO A 312 -14.09 0.27 -5.98
N LEU A 313 -13.09 1.11 -5.65
CA LEU A 313 -13.09 2.52 -6.02
C LEU A 313 -12.77 2.71 -7.50
N VAL A 314 -11.89 1.87 -8.07
CA VAL A 314 -11.57 1.84 -9.51
C VAL A 314 -12.83 1.43 -10.30
N GLU A 315 -13.51 0.36 -9.90
CA GLU A 315 -14.79 -0.06 -10.49
C GLU A 315 -15.85 1.03 -10.38
N GLY A 316 -16.01 1.64 -9.20
CA GLY A 316 -16.97 2.72 -8.98
C GLY A 316 -16.71 3.93 -9.88
N ALA A 317 -15.45 4.31 -10.05
CA ALA A 317 -15.08 5.40 -10.96
C ALA A 317 -15.37 5.05 -12.42
N TYR A 318 -15.11 3.81 -12.84
CA TYR A 318 -15.46 3.33 -14.18
C TYR A 318 -16.97 3.33 -14.40
N ASP A 319 -17.77 2.89 -13.44
CA ASP A 319 -19.23 2.85 -13.57
C ASP A 319 -19.83 4.26 -13.72
N VAL A 320 -19.26 5.25 -13.02
CA VAL A 320 -19.65 6.66 -13.18
C VAL A 320 -19.30 7.15 -14.57
N TRP A 321 -18.04 6.94 -14.98
CA TRP A 321 -17.54 7.34 -16.30
C TRP A 321 -18.29 6.67 -17.44
N LYS A 322 -18.62 5.37 -17.33
CA LYS A 322 -19.39 4.61 -18.32
C LYS A 322 -20.79 5.21 -18.55
N LYS A 323 -21.45 5.70 -17.51
CA LYS A 323 -22.76 6.36 -17.63
C LYS A 323 -22.70 7.66 -18.43
N GLU A 324 -21.60 8.40 -18.31
CA GLU A 324 -21.39 9.64 -19.09
C GLU A 324 -21.07 9.32 -20.56
N HIS A 325 -20.52 8.14 -20.86
CA HIS A 325 -20.11 7.66 -22.19
C HIS A 325 -21.07 6.61 -22.77
N HIS A 326 -22.35 6.65 -22.41
CA HIS A 326 -23.39 5.69 -22.84
C HIS A 326 -23.61 5.64 -24.36
N GLN A 327 -23.10 6.61 -25.13
CA GLN A 327 -23.15 6.63 -26.59
C GLN A 327 -22.08 5.74 -27.24
N GLU A 328 -21.06 5.35 -26.49
CA GLU A 328 -19.99 4.49 -26.98
C GLU A 328 -20.41 3.01 -26.95
N ARG A 329 -19.81 2.22 -27.80
CA ARG A 329 -20.10 0.78 -27.86
C ARG A 329 -19.64 0.08 -26.58
N GLU A 330 -20.48 -0.74 -26.00
CA GLU A 330 -20.20 -1.42 -24.72
C GLU A 330 -18.97 -2.29 -24.76
N ASP A 331 -18.73 -2.99 -25.88
CA ASP A 331 -17.50 -3.81 -26.07
C ASP A 331 -16.22 -2.96 -26.13
N ALA A 332 -16.30 -1.74 -26.65
CA ALA A 332 -15.18 -0.80 -26.65
C ALA A 332 -14.89 -0.28 -25.24
N LEU A 333 -15.92 0.13 -24.50
CA LEU A 333 -15.78 0.56 -23.09
C LEU A 333 -15.23 -0.55 -22.21
N ARG A 334 -15.66 -1.80 -22.42
CA ARG A 334 -15.15 -2.95 -21.70
C ARG A 334 -13.66 -3.22 -21.97
N ARG A 335 -13.20 -3.07 -23.20
CA ARG A 335 -11.77 -3.20 -23.55
C ARG A 335 -10.94 -2.14 -22.85
N ILE A 336 -11.41 -0.89 -22.85
CA ILE A 336 -10.75 0.22 -22.17
C ILE A 336 -10.61 -0.07 -20.67
N PHE A 337 -11.64 -0.65 -20.05
CA PHE A 337 -11.57 -1.04 -18.65
C PHE A 337 -10.58 -2.19 -18.41
N CYS A 338 -10.52 -3.19 -19.30
CA CYS A 338 -9.51 -4.26 -19.21
C CYS A 338 -8.08 -3.72 -19.33
N ASP A 339 -7.85 -2.72 -20.18
CA ASP A 339 -6.55 -2.07 -20.34
C ASP A 339 -6.17 -1.29 -19.08
N LEU A 340 -7.11 -0.55 -18.52
CA LEU A 340 -6.95 0.15 -17.25
C LEU A 340 -6.59 -0.81 -16.11
N ASP A 341 -7.39 -1.88 -15.92
CA ASP A 341 -7.16 -2.87 -14.87
C ASP A 341 -5.78 -3.51 -14.98
N SER A 342 -5.40 -3.88 -16.19
CA SER A 342 -4.09 -4.44 -16.46
C SER A 342 -2.97 -3.50 -16.03
N ASP A 343 -3.10 -2.21 -16.34
CA ASP A 343 -2.10 -1.20 -16.00
C ASP A 343 -2.04 -0.92 -14.50
N VAL A 344 -3.18 -0.77 -13.84
CA VAL A 344 -3.28 -0.57 -12.38
C VAL A 344 -2.70 -1.76 -11.62
N ILE A 345 -3.00 -3.00 -12.02
CA ILE A 345 -2.47 -4.20 -11.40
C ILE A 345 -0.95 -4.25 -11.55
N ARG A 346 -0.44 -4.07 -12.76
CA ARG A 346 1.00 -4.08 -13.05
C ARG A 346 1.74 -3.00 -12.27
N TYR A 347 1.20 -1.78 -12.26
CA TYR A 347 1.76 -0.67 -11.48
C TYR A 347 1.83 -1.01 -9.99
N THR A 348 0.74 -1.55 -9.42
CA THR A 348 0.68 -1.93 -8.00
C THR A 348 1.70 -2.99 -7.63
N VAL A 349 1.91 -3.97 -8.50
CA VAL A 349 2.92 -5.02 -8.33
C VAL A 349 4.31 -4.40 -8.26
N HIS A 350 4.68 -3.57 -9.23
CA HIS A 350 5.99 -2.93 -9.26
C HIS A 350 6.20 -1.98 -8.08
N ALA A 351 5.19 -1.16 -7.75
CA ALA A 351 5.23 -0.29 -6.58
C ALA A 351 5.43 -1.07 -5.27
N SER A 352 4.77 -2.23 -5.15
CA SER A 352 4.92 -3.12 -4.00
C SER A 352 6.31 -3.74 -3.89
N ILE A 353 6.90 -4.13 -5.02
CA ILE A 353 8.27 -4.68 -5.08
C ILE A 353 9.26 -3.61 -4.65
N ALA A 354 9.23 -2.43 -5.27
CA ALA A 354 10.13 -1.32 -4.98
C ALA A 354 10.05 -0.90 -3.50
N TRP A 355 8.84 -0.77 -2.95
CA TRP A 355 8.64 -0.46 -1.54
C TRP A 355 9.27 -1.48 -0.59
N LYS A 356 9.11 -2.78 -0.89
CA LYS A 356 9.65 -3.85 -0.05
C LYS A 356 11.16 -4.02 -0.18
N GLN A 357 11.74 -3.62 -1.30
CA GLN A 357 13.18 -3.62 -1.53
C GLN A 357 13.86 -2.38 -0.95
N ARG A 358 13.10 -1.41 -0.42
CA ARG A 358 13.61 -0.13 0.05
C ARG A 358 14.36 0.64 -1.06
N GLU A 359 13.98 0.42 -2.30
CA GLU A 359 14.39 1.31 -3.37
C GLU A 359 13.87 2.71 -3.01
N GLU A 360 14.64 3.75 -3.35
CA GLU A 360 14.20 5.13 -3.11
C GLU A 360 12.92 5.37 -3.89
N PHE A 361 11.83 5.14 -3.21
CA PHE A 361 10.50 5.44 -3.68
C PHE A 361 10.31 6.93 -3.49
N GLN A 362 10.75 7.69 -4.47
CA GLN A 362 10.49 9.13 -4.44
C GLN A 362 9.01 9.32 -4.69
N THR A 363 8.28 9.46 -3.59
CA THR A 363 6.89 9.88 -3.63
C THR A 363 6.77 11.18 -4.38
N PRO A 364 5.77 11.31 -5.23
CA PRO A 364 5.28 12.60 -5.65
C PRO A 364 4.45 13.25 -4.51
N SER A 365 5.03 13.40 -3.33
CA SER A 365 4.49 14.32 -2.34
C SER A 365 5.11 15.67 -2.62
N THR A 366 4.43 16.52 -3.38
CA THR A 366 4.79 17.90 -3.71
C THR A 366 6.07 18.13 -4.54
N GLU A 367 6.96 17.15 -4.70
CA GLU A 367 8.05 17.12 -5.66
C GLU A 367 7.76 16.05 -6.75
N PHE A 368 6.82 16.35 -7.62
CA PHE A 368 6.53 15.57 -8.83
C PHE A 368 7.66 15.67 -9.86
N GLY A 369 8.89 15.46 -9.46
CA GLY A 369 10.06 15.62 -10.34
C GLY A 369 10.97 14.41 -10.43
N LYS A 370 10.86 13.46 -9.53
CA LYS A 370 11.83 12.35 -9.43
C LYS A 370 11.17 10.98 -9.38
N ILE A 371 10.32 10.69 -10.37
CA ILE A 371 10.07 9.28 -10.69
C ILE A 371 11.31 8.82 -11.44
N PRO A 372 12.02 7.77 -11.00
CA PRO A 372 13.13 7.22 -11.76
C PRO A 372 12.69 7.03 -13.22
N VAL A 373 13.52 7.42 -14.18
CA VAL A 373 13.23 7.32 -15.62
C VAL A 373 12.77 5.91 -16.01
N LEU A 374 13.22 4.89 -15.30
CA LEU A 374 12.82 3.49 -15.43
C LEU A 374 11.29 3.26 -15.26
N TRP A 375 10.62 3.94 -14.35
CA TRP A 375 9.17 3.79 -14.16
C TRP A 375 8.37 4.36 -15.33
N ARG A 376 8.80 5.49 -15.89
CA ARG A 376 8.15 6.11 -17.04
C ARG A 376 8.22 5.27 -18.33
N VAL A 377 9.26 4.46 -18.46
CA VAL A 377 9.41 3.54 -19.62
C VAL A 377 8.44 2.38 -19.56
N TYR A 378 8.04 1.96 -18.36
CA TYR A 378 7.18 0.77 -18.17
C TYR A 378 5.70 1.10 -18.01
N PHE A 379 5.36 2.30 -17.50
CA PHE A 379 3.97 2.67 -17.23
C PHE A 379 3.62 3.99 -17.90
N PRO A 380 2.60 3.97 -18.80
CA PRO A 380 2.12 5.16 -19.47
C PRO A 380 1.42 6.13 -18.49
N TYR A 381 0.93 5.62 -17.37
CA TYR A 381 0.19 6.37 -16.37
C TYR A 381 0.80 6.22 -14.97
N ASN A 382 0.60 7.25 -14.14
CA ASN A 382 0.95 7.23 -12.73
C ASN A 382 -0.31 7.10 -11.90
N TYR A 383 -0.23 6.34 -10.81
CA TYR A 383 -1.34 6.13 -9.89
C TYR A 383 -0.96 6.59 -8.47
N PRO A 384 -1.03 7.91 -8.17
CA PRO A 384 -0.61 8.46 -6.87
C PRO A 384 -1.34 7.83 -5.68
N PHE A 385 -2.60 7.42 -5.86
CA PHE A 385 -3.37 6.73 -4.84
C PHE A 385 -2.78 5.36 -4.48
N VAL A 386 -2.19 4.64 -5.46
CA VAL A 386 -1.46 3.38 -5.21
C VAL A 386 -0.24 3.66 -4.37
N ASP A 387 0.54 4.67 -4.72
CA ASP A 387 1.74 5.07 -4.00
C ASP A 387 1.42 5.53 -2.58
N GLY A 388 0.40 6.38 -2.44
CA GLY A 388 -0.10 6.84 -1.15
C GLY A 388 -0.58 5.70 -0.24
N PHE A 389 -1.27 4.72 -0.82
CA PHE A 389 -1.73 3.54 -0.08
C PHE A 389 -0.56 2.63 0.33
N ILE A 390 0.37 2.34 -0.57
CA ILE A 390 1.51 1.46 -0.29
C ILE A 390 2.39 2.04 0.81
N GLN A 391 2.68 3.33 0.76
CA GLN A 391 3.62 3.99 1.67
C GLN A 391 2.98 4.44 2.98
N LYS A 392 1.81 5.07 2.92
CA LYS A 392 1.17 5.78 4.04
C LYS A 392 -0.15 5.16 4.48
N ARG A 393 -0.65 4.13 3.80
CA ARG A 393 -1.99 3.55 4.00
C ARG A 393 -3.12 4.57 3.84
N ARG A 394 -2.86 5.64 3.09
CA ARG A 394 -3.83 6.69 2.79
C ARG A 394 -4.50 6.38 1.45
N LEU A 395 -5.82 6.41 1.44
CA LEU A 395 -6.64 6.20 0.26
C LEU A 395 -7.82 7.19 0.31
N GLU A 396 -7.88 8.10 -0.66
CA GLU A 396 -8.95 9.09 -0.79
C GLU A 396 -9.78 8.79 -2.04
N GLU A 397 -11.08 8.54 -1.87
CA GLU A 397 -11.98 8.16 -2.96
C GLU A 397 -12.01 9.20 -4.09
N SER A 398 -12.01 10.48 -3.73
CA SER A 398 -12.01 11.58 -4.71
C SER A 398 -10.75 11.62 -5.58
N GLU A 399 -9.60 11.25 -5.00
CA GLU A 399 -8.32 11.16 -5.72
C GLU A 399 -8.33 9.97 -6.69
N VAL A 400 -8.81 8.81 -6.24
CA VAL A 400 -8.95 7.61 -7.09
C VAL A 400 -9.87 7.91 -8.26
N GLY A 401 -11.08 8.43 -7.99
CA GLY A 401 -12.06 8.73 -9.02
C GLY A 401 -11.51 9.64 -10.11
N LYS A 402 -10.80 10.70 -9.71
CA LYS A 402 -10.21 11.65 -10.64
C LYS A 402 -9.13 11.04 -11.53
N VAL A 403 -8.16 10.34 -10.91
CA VAL A 403 -7.06 9.71 -11.64
C VAL A 403 -7.59 8.66 -12.62
N ILE A 404 -8.53 7.84 -12.19
CA ILE A 404 -9.13 6.80 -13.03
C ILE A 404 -9.91 7.41 -14.19
N THR A 405 -10.70 8.45 -13.96
CA THR A 405 -11.44 9.16 -15.03
C THR A 405 -10.47 9.74 -16.06
N ASP A 406 -9.38 10.38 -15.64
CA ASP A 406 -8.38 10.96 -16.55
C ASP A 406 -7.69 9.86 -17.41
N VAL A 407 -7.40 8.70 -16.84
CA VAL A 407 -6.82 7.56 -17.57
C VAL A 407 -7.83 6.96 -18.56
N LEU A 408 -9.10 6.79 -18.15
CA LEU A 408 -10.16 6.26 -19.01
C LEU A 408 -10.40 7.16 -20.24
N GLU A 409 -10.39 8.49 -20.06
CA GLU A 409 -10.47 9.44 -21.16
C GLU A 409 -9.31 9.30 -22.14
N ASP A 410 -8.09 9.15 -21.63
CA ASP A 410 -6.91 8.97 -22.50
C ASP A 410 -6.93 7.62 -23.25
N LEU A 411 -7.40 6.56 -22.60
CA LEU A 411 -7.59 5.25 -23.24
C LEU A 411 -8.69 5.32 -24.32
N LEU A 412 -9.78 6.03 -24.08
CA LEU A 412 -10.84 6.24 -25.06
C LEU A 412 -10.31 7.02 -26.26
N ASP A 413 -9.61 8.13 -26.03
CA ASP A 413 -8.99 8.92 -27.08
C ASP A 413 -8.00 8.08 -27.92
N THR A 414 -7.27 7.19 -27.25
CA THR A 414 -6.37 6.24 -27.92
C THR A 414 -7.14 5.25 -28.79
N SER A 415 -8.20 4.64 -28.27
CA SER A 415 -9.01 3.64 -28.98
C SER A 415 -9.65 4.24 -30.23
N GLN A 416 -9.92 5.54 -30.21
CA GLN A 416 -10.49 6.31 -31.32
C GLN A 416 -9.40 6.93 -32.24
N GLY A 417 -8.14 6.56 -32.06
CA GLY A 417 -7.03 7.06 -32.87
C GLY A 417 -6.67 8.53 -32.67
N ARG A 418 -7.20 9.18 -31.62
CA ARG A 418 -6.94 10.59 -31.29
C ARG A 418 -5.61 10.82 -30.57
N ASN A 419 -4.86 9.77 -30.25
CA ASN A 419 -3.60 9.82 -29.51
C ASN A 419 -2.51 8.92 -30.11
N GLU A 420 -2.67 8.49 -31.36
CA GLU A 420 -1.73 7.53 -31.99
C GLU A 420 -0.36 8.13 -32.22
N ALA A 421 -0.31 9.36 -32.77
CA ALA A 421 0.94 10.04 -33.05
C ALA A 421 1.76 10.28 -31.78
N TYR A 422 1.12 10.76 -30.72
CA TYR A 422 1.78 10.93 -29.42
C TYR A 422 2.39 9.63 -28.90
N LYS A 423 1.64 8.52 -28.92
CA LYS A 423 2.12 7.21 -28.44
C LYS A 423 3.29 6.67 -29.27
N LYS A 424 3.26 6.86 -30.58
CA LYS A 424 4.38 6.50 -31.44
C LYS A 424 5.62 7.34 -31.13
N LEU A 425 5.44 8.66 -30.95
CA LEU A 425 6.54 9.55 -30.63
C LEU A 425 7.09 9.36 -29.20
N MET A 426 6.37 8.77 -28.27
CA MET A 426 6.94 8.35 -26.98
C MET A 426 8.10 7.36 -27.13
N ASN A 427 8.08 6.56 -28.17
CA ASN A 427 9.12 5.58 -28.52
C ASN A 427 9.87 6.00 -29.80
N TRP A 428 10.09 7.30 -30.00
CA TRP A 428 10.67 7.86 -31.22
C TRP A 428 12.02 7.23 -31.60
N GLN A 429 12.80 6.73 -30.61
CA GLN A 429 14.09 6.07 -30.84
C GLN A 429 13.97 4.76 -31.67
N LEU A 430 12.78 4.21 -31.82
CA LEU A 430 12.48 3.00 -32.57
C LEU A 430 11.89 3.31 -33.97
N LEU A 431 11.74 4.57 -34.32
CA LEU A 431 11.15 5.04 -35.53
C LEU A 431 12.25 5.55 -36.53
N THR A 432 11.95 5.50 -37.82
CA THR A 432 12.77 6.18 -38.84
C THR A 432 12.52 7.69 -38.82
N ASP A 433 13.43 8.47 -39.40
CA ASP A 433 13.27 9.92 -39.49
C ASP A 433 11.98 10.33 -40.21
N GLU A 434 11.62 9.61 -41.29
CA GLU A 434 10.40 9.84 -42.06
C GLU A 434 9.13 9.50 -41.24
N GLU A 435 9.19 8.45 -40.44
CA GLU A 435 8.10 8.12 -39.52
C GLU A 435 7.93 9.17 -38.42
N ILE A 436 9.03 9.67 -37.87
CA ILE A 436 9.00 10.75 -36.86
C ILE A 436 8.36 12.00 -37.47
N GLU A 437 8.81 12.44 -38.63
CA GLU A 437 8.25 13.62 -39.31
C GLU A 437 6.75 13.45 -39.59
N LYS A 438 6.34 12.27 -40.10
CA LYS A 438 4.92 11.92 -40.31
C LYS A 438 4.11 12.03 -39.01
N TYR A 439 4.60 11.48 -37.91
CA TYR A 439 3.87 11.53 -36.64
C TYR A 439 3.91 12.94 -35.98
N LEU A 440 4.94 13.73 -36.23
CA LEU A 440 4.96 15.13 -35.80
C LEU A 440 3.85 15.95 -36.49
N GLU A 441 3.65 15.79 -37.80
CA GLU A 441 2.54 16.45 -38.50
C GLU A 441 1.17 15.97 -38.00
N ARG A 442 0.99 14.65 -37.88
CA ARG A 442 -0.25 14.06 -37.37
C ARG A 442 -0.57 14.52 -35.93
N LEU A 443 0.45 14.71 -35.10
CA LEU A 443 0.30 15.18 -33.73
C LEU A 443 -0.34 16.59 -33.66
N LYS A 444 -0.05 17.48 -34.63
CA LYS A 444 -0.69 18.80 -34.71
C LYS A 444 -2.21 18.69 -34.94
N GLU A 445 -2.64 17.65 -35.64
CA GLU A 445 -4.07 17.38 -35.90
C GLU A 445 -4.77 16.70 -34.71
N GLU A 446 -4.00 15.95 -33.88
CA GLU A 446 -4.52 15.24 -32.70
C GLU A 446 -4.76 16.18 -31.51
N ILE A 447 -3.85 17.13 -31.25
CA ILE A 447 -3.91 18.03 -30.09
C ILE A 447 -5.27 18.75 -29.94
N PRO A 448 -5.88 19.34 -31.00
CA PRO A 448 -7.18 20.00 -30.87
C PRO A 448 -8.34 19.07 -30.50
N LYS A 449 -8.22 17.78 -30.84
CA LYS A 449 -9.27 16.78 -30.66
C LYS A 449 -9.20 16.07 -29.32
N LYS A 450 -8.07 16.17 -28.62
CA LYS A 450 -7.76 15.46 -27.38
C LYS A 450 -8.17 16.26 -26.13
N LYS A 451 -8.59 15.56 -25.08
CA LYS A 451 -8.67 16.13 -23.73
C LYS A 451 -7.25 16.20 -23.13
N LEU A 452 -6.76 17.41 -22.93
CA LEU A 452 -5.40 17.62 -22.42
C LEU A 452 -5.34 17.28 -20.92
N ASN A 453 -4.31 16.54 -20.52
CA ASN A 453 -3.90 16.38 -19.14
C ASN A 453 -2.48 16.95 -18.92
N SER A 454 -2.12 17.17 -17.66
CA SER A 454 -0.84 17.79 -17.30
C SER A 454 0.37 16.96 -17.71
N ASP A 455 0.28 15.63 -17.58
CA ASP A 455 1.35 14.71 -17.94
C ASP A 455 1.58 14.68 -19.45
N TYR A 456 0.51 14.69 -20.23
CA TYR A 456 0.60 14.80 -21.68
C TYR A 456 1.38 16.02 -22.11
N ILE A 457 1.03 17.20 -21.59
CA ILE A 457 1.71 18.47 -21.97
C ILE A 457 3.19 18.40 -21.62
N ARG A 458 3.52 17.97 -20.40
CA ARG A 458 4.92 17.89 -19.95
C ARG A 458 5.75 16.92 -20.77
N ASN A 459 5.25 15.72 -20.98
CA ASN A 459 5.96 14.68 -21.69
C ASN A 459 6.05 14.99 -23.19
N LEU A 460 5.02 15.59 -23.78
CA LEU A 460 5.03 16.04 -25.15
C LEU A 460 6.24 16.95 -25.44
N PHE A 461 6.43 18.01 -24.66
CA PHE A 461 7.52 18.94 -24.90
C PHE A 461 8.89 18.34 -24.62
N LEU A 462 9.02 17.40 -23.68
CA LEU A 462 10.24 16.63 -23.52
C LEU A 462 10.57 15.81 -24.77
N ILE A 463 9.62 15.06 -25.30
CA ILE A 463 9.78 14.27 -26.51
C ILE A 463 10.20 15.17 -27.67
N LEU A 464 9.51 16.28 -27.90
CA LEU A 464 9.79 17.22 -28.96
C LEU A 464 11.21 17.81 -28.86
N ILE A 465 11.67 18.13 -27.64
CA ILE A 465 13.02 18.63 -27.40
C ILE A 465 14.06 17.56 -27.72
N TYR A 466 13.86 16.32 -27.29
CA TYR A 466 14.78 15.22 -27.60
C TYR A 466 14.85 14.95 -29.12
N ILE A 467 13.72 14.92 -29.81
CA ILE A 467 13.66 14.78 -31.28
C ILE A 467 14.42 15.94 -31.95
N SER A 468 14.20 17.16 -31.51
CA SER A 468 14.95 18.33 -32.01
C SER A 468 16.46 18.24 -31.78
N ARG A 469 16.90 17.57 -30.71
CA ARG A 469 18.33 17.41 -30.38
C ARG A 469 19.06 16.45 -31.32
N VAL A 470 18.37 15.45 -31.84
CA VAL A 470 18.97 14.52 -32.84
C VAL A 470 18.97 15.11 -34.26
N GLY A 471 18.55 16.36 -34.43
CA GLY A 471 18.64 17.08 -35.72
C GLY A 471 17.36 17.11 -36.52
N ILE A 472 16.28 16.48 -36.08
CA ILE A 472 14.97 16.55 -36.74
C ILE A 472 14.33 17.90 -36.45
N HIS A 473 13.85 18.57 -37.49
CA HIS A 473 13.23 19.89 -37.33
C HIS A 473 11.88 19.82 -36.62
N VAL A 474 11.73 20.55 -35.51
CA VAL A 474 10.48 20.63 -34.74
C VAL A 474 10.11 22.10 -34.51
N SER A 475 8.98 22.54 -35.07
CA SER A 475 8.45 23.88 -34.80
C SER A 475 7.78 23.92 -33.41
N MET A 476 8.55 24.15 -32.36
CA MET A 476 8.05 24.20 -30.97
C MET A 476 6.89 25.16 -30.77
N GLN A 477 6.94 26.29 -31.47
CA GLN A 477 5.93 27.34 -31.34
C GLN A 477 4.55 26.90 -31.84
N ASP A 478 4.49 26.02 -32.86
CA ASP A 478 3.23 25.51 -33.38
C ASP A 478 2.52 24.67 -32.30
N TYR A 479 3.26 23.82 -31.62
CA TYR A 479 2.72 22.99 -30.52
C TYR A 479 2.31 23.82 -29.31
N VAL A 480 3.12 24.84 -28.94
CA VAL A 480 2.75 25.79 -27.87
C VAL A 480 1.43 26.50 -28.20
N ASN A 481 1.28 26.97 -29.44
CA ASN A 481 0.09 27.65 -29.90
C ASN A 481 -1.14 26.72 -29.91
N ALA A 482 -0.98 25.47 -30.36
CA ALA A 482 -2.05 24.47 -30.36
C ALA A 482 -2.52 24.14 -28.94
N ILE A 483 -1.58 23.94 -28.01
CA ILE A 483 -1.91 23.71 -26.59
C ILE A 483 -2.61 24.94 -25.98
N LEU A 484 -2.09 26.15 -26.20
CA LEU A 484 -2.70 27.39 -25.67
C LEU A 484 -4.11 27.61 -26.22
N SER A 485 -4.34 27.36 -27.52
CA SER A 485 -5.68 27.44 -28.09
C SER A 485 -6.63 26.47 -27.38
N LYS A 486 -6.23 25.22 -27.20
CA LYS A 486 -7.03 24.20 -26.52
C LYS A 486 -7.29 24.53 -25.05
N LEU A 487 -6.32 25.13 -24.35
CA LEU A 487 -6.45 25.51 -22.95
C LEU A 487 -7.42 26.71 -22.78
N ARG A 488 -7.51 27.61 -23.77
CA ARG A 488 -8.45 28.74 -23.76
C ARG A 488 -9.91 28.29 -23.93
N ASP A 489 -10.11 27.24 -24.72
CA ASP A 489 -11.45 26.72 -25.03
C ASP A 489 -12.00 25.77 -23.95
N GLY A 490 -11.15 25.34 -23.02
CA GLY A 490 -11.48 24.35 -22.00
C GLY A 490 -11.70 24.89 -20.60
N THR A 491 -12.48 24.18 -19.79
CA THR A 491 -12.60 24.44 -18.35
C THR A 491 -11.38 23.83 -17.63
N LEU A 492 -10.55 24.68 -17.02
CA LEU A 492 -9.33 24.26 -16.33
C LEU A 492 -9.63 23.99 -14.85
N SER A 493 -9.25 22.80 -14.36
CA SER A 493 -9.31 22.51 -12.93
C SER A 493 -8.07 23.07 -12.21
N SER A 494 -8.23 23.42 -10.93
CA SER A 494 -7.11 23.86 -10.09
C SER A 494 -5.99 22.84 -10.01
N PHE A 495 -6.33 21.55 -9.95
CA PHE A 495 -5.36 20.45 -9.94
C PHE A 495 -4.56 20.37 -11.25
N PHE A 496 -5.20 20.53 -12.40
CA PHE A 496 -4.54 20.57 -13.70
C PHE A 496 -3.54 21.71 -13.76
N ILE A 497 -3.95 22.90 -13.32
CA ILE A 497 -3.11 24.11 -13.29
C ILE A 497 -1.90 23.89 -12.37
N ALA A 498 -2.13 23.40 -11.14
CA ALA A 498 -1.06 23.15 -10.17
C ALA A 498 -0.05 22.12 -10.69
N ASN A 499 -0.52 21.03 -11.28
CA ASN A 499 0.36 20.00 -11.81
C ASN A 499 1.28 20.46 -12.91
N ILE A 500 0.84 21.41 -13.76
CA ILE A 500 1.73 21.96 -14.79
C ILE A 500 2.68 23.00 -14.21
N LEU A 501 2.20 23.86 -13.31
CA LEU A 501 3.02 24.96 -12.76
C LEU A 501 4.13 24.50 -11.81
N TYR A 502 3.85 23.50 -10.96
CA TYR A 502 4.74 23.12 -9.86
C TYR A 502 5.49 21.82 -10.09
N VAL A 503 5.13 21.07 -11.10
CA VAL A 503 5.78 19.79 -11.42
C VAL A 503 6.69 19.95 -12.63
N VAL A 504 7.98 20.11 -12.37
CA VAL A 504 9.01 20.16 -13.43
C VAL A 504 9.58 18.77 -13.65
N PRO A 505 9.69 18.29 -14.91
CA PRO A 505 10.33 17.00 -15.18
C PRO A 505 11.78 17.01 -14.67
N SER A 506 12.24 15.85 -14.17
CA SER A 506 13.66 15.68 -13.88
C SER A 506 14.45 15.68 -15.18
N ILE A 507 15.17 16.74 -15.44
CA ILE A 507 16.06 16.90 -16.58
C ILE A 507 17.47 17.09 -16.02
N ASP A 508 18.34 16.08 -16.25
CA ASP A 508 19.72 16.09 -15.70
C ASP A 508 20.66 17.05 -16.46
N ASP A 509 20.24 17.55 -17.61
CA ASP A 509 20.99 18.48 -18.49
C ASP A 509 20.44 19.90 -18.29
N ASP A 510 21.21 20.77 -17.67
CA ASP A 510 20.82 22.16 -17.38
C ASP A 510 20.46 22.97 -18.64
N VAL A 511 21.11 22.72 -19.78
CA VAL A 511 20.80 23.36 -21.05
C VAL A 511 19.43 22.93 -21.56
N MET A 512 19.11 21.64 -21.44
CA MET A 512 17.78 21.12 -21.79
C MET A 512 16.72 21.65 -20.86
N LYS A 513 17.00 21.74 -19.57
CA LYS A 513 16.07 22.29 -18.57
C LYS A 513 15.74 23.75 -18.86
N GLU A 514 16.74 24.55 -19.20
CA GLU A 514 16.54 25.96 -19.59
C GLU A 514 15.72 26.07 -20.88
N LYS A 515 16.04 25.26 -21.91
CA LYS A 515 15.26 25.18 -23.16
C LYS A 515 13.81 24.79 -22.91
N TYR A 516 13.56 23.76 -22.07
CA TYR A 516 12.24 23.31 -21.69
C TYR A 516 11.43 24.43 -21.01
N ASN A 517 12.01 25.08 -20.01
CA ASN A 517 11.37 26.17 -19.28
C ASN A 517 11.06 27.37 -20.20
N THR A 518 11.96 27.68 -21.13
CA THR A 518 11.78 28.76 -22.11
C THR A 518 10.61 28.47 -23.05
N ILE A 519 10.50 27.23 -23.55
CA ILE A 519 9.41 26.81 -24.46
C ILE A 519 8.07 26.85 -23.75
N LEU A 520 8.01 26.36 -22.49
CA LEU A 520 6.75 26.30 -21.73
C LEU A 520 6.35 27.62 -21.06
N LYS A 521 7.22 28.62 -21.04
CA LYS A 521 6.95 29.92 -20.41
C LYS A 521 5.59 30.53 -20.80
N PRO A 522 5.17 30.56 -22.09
CA PRO A 522 3.85 31.08 -22.45
C PRO A 522 2.68 30.30 -21.82
N ILE A 523 2.80 28.96 -21.72
CA ILE A 523 1.80 28.10 -21.08
C ILE A 523 1.79 28.37 -19.58
N TYR A 524 2.94 28.49 -18.93
CA TYR A 524 3.03 28.81 -17.51
C TYR A 524 2.41 30.16 -17.17
N VAL A 525 2.67 31.18 -18.00
CA VAL A 525 2.06 32.52 -17.80
C VAL A 525 0.55 32.44 -17.93
N PHE A 526 0.04 31.77 -18.96
CA PHE A 526 -1.40 31.55 -19.13
C PHE A 526 -2.03 30.86 -17.93
N LEU A 527 -1.46 29.74 -17.48
CA LEU A 527 -1.99 28.95 -16.38
C LEU A 527 -1.90 29.69 -15.03
N LYS A 528 -0.83 30.46 -14.82
CA LYS A 528 -0.69 31.30 -13.63
C LYS A 528 -1.79 32.35 -13.53
N ASN A 529 -2.08 33.03 -14.64
CA ASN A 529 -3.17 34.01 -14.71
C ASN A 529 -4.53 33.35 -14.48
N ALA A 530 -4.79 32.21 -15.11
CA ALA A 530 -6.03 31.43 -14.92
C ALA A 530 -6.17 30.93 -13.46
N SER A 531 -5.07 30.54 -12.82
CA SER A 531 -5.04 30.15 -11.41
C SER A 531 -5.40 31.33 -10.49
N GLN A 532 -4.82 32.50 -10.75
CA GLN A 532 -5.10 33.69 -9.96
C GLN A 532 -6.57 34.11 -10.08
N GLU A 533 -7.12 34.09 -11.28
CA GLU A 533 -8.52 34.39 -11.52
C GLU A 533 -9.45 33.38 -10.81
N TRP A 534 -9.18 32.07 -10.92
CA TRP A 534 -9.95 31.03 -10.26
C TRP A 534 -9.90 31.18 -8.72
N ARG A 535 -8.71 31.41 -8.15
CA ARG A 535 -8.54 31.63 -6.70
C ARG A 535 -9.29 32.88 -6.24
N SER A 536 -9.18 33.95 -7.02
CA SER A 536 -9.91 35.19 -6.74
C SER A 536 -11.42 34.96 -6.68
N ASN A 537 -11.97 34.26 -7.65
CA ASN A 537 -13.39 33.95 -7.70
C ASN A 537 -13.84 33.06 -6.53
N GLN A 538 -13.04 32.05 -6.14
CA GLN A 538 -13.33 31.21 -4.97
C GLN A 538 -13.28 32.01 -3.66
N SER A 539 -12.26 32.83 -3.48
CA SER A 539 -12.12 33.68 -2.28
C SER A 539 -13.27 34.69 -2.19
N GLN A 540 -13.64 35.29 -3.31
CA GLN A 540 -14.79 36.18 -3.38
C GLN A 540 -16.09 35.48 -3.00
N PHE A 541 -16.33 34.29 -3.55
CA PHE A 541 -17.52 33.50 -3.22
C PHE A 541 -17.57 33.11 -1.73
N LEU A 542 -16.43 32.65 -1.18
CA LEU A 542 -16.29 32.29 0.23
C LEU A 542 -16.67 33.47 1.13
N ILE A 543 -16.06 34.62 0.91
CA ILE A 543 -16.22 35.80 1.77
C ILE A 543 -17.62 36.39 1.65
N ASN A 544 -18.16 36.44 0.44
CA ASN A 544 -19.47 37.05 0.21
C ASN A 544 -20.65 36.15 0.59
N ASN A 545 -20.48 34.80 0.51
CA ASN A 545 -21.64 33.89 0.54
C ASN A 545 -21.61 32.80 1.62
N GLU A 546 -20.44 32.34 2.08
CA GLU A 546 -20.34 31.09 2.87
C GLU A 546 -20.12 31.31 4.38
N TRP A 547 -20.96 32.04 5.07
CA TRP A 547 -20.82 32.28 6.51
C TRP A 547 -21.39 31.13 7.37
N THR A 548 -20.82 29.93 7.20
CA THR A 548 -21.21 28.69 7.87
C THR A 548 -20.29 28.38 9.06
N PRO A 549 -20.60 27.38 9.91
CA PRO A 549 -19.66 26.88 10.92
C PRO A 549 -18.28 26.51 10.36
N ALA A 550 -18.21 26.11 9.09
CA ALA A 550 -16.96 25.75 8.40
C ALA A 550 -16.17 26.97 7.87
N PHE A 551 -16.71 28.19 7.92
CA PHE A 551 -16.09 29.39 7.33
C PHE A 551 -14.65 29.60 7.82
N LYS A 552 -14.42 29.51 9.14
CA LYS A 552 -13.07 29.61 9.71
C LYS A 552 -12.13 28.55 9.17
N MET A 553 -12.58 27.31 9.03
CA MET A 553 -11.77 26.20 8.53
C MET A 553 -11.40 26.41 7.05
N LYS A 554 -12.35 26.88 6.24
CA LYS A 554 -12.07 27.26 4.85
C LYS A 554 -11.09 28.43 4.72
N CYS A 555 -11.13 29.40 5.62
CA CYS A 555 -10.14 30.46 5.69
C CYS A 555 -8.74 29.91 6.07
N MET A 556 -8.67 28.92 6.96
CA MET A 556 -7.40 28.25 7.30
C MET A 556 -6.83 27.50 6.09
N GLU A 557 -7.65 26.77 5.36
CA GLU A 557 -7.25 26.01 4.16
C GLU A 557 -6.71 26.93 3.04
N GLN A 558 -7.15 28.18 2.99
CA GLN A 558 -6.72 29.17 1.98
C GLN A 558 -5.70 30.18 2.51
N GLU A 559 -5.18 30.02 3.71
CA GLU A 559 -4.30 30.99 4.36
C GLU A 559 -3.03 31.30 3.56
N GLU A 560 -2.34 30.28 3.06
CA GLU A 560 -1.14 30.46 2.23
C GLU A 560 -1.43 31.30 0.99
N HIS A 561 -2.58 31.08 0.37
CA HIS A 561 -3.02 31.84 -0.78
C HIS A 561 -3.25 33.32 -0.43
N PHE A 562 -3.90 33.63 0.71
CA PHE A 562 -4.13 35.01 1.13
C PHE A 562 -2.82 35.75 1.42
N ILE A 563 -1.84 35.04 1.99
CA ILE A 563 -0.49 35.56 2.26
C ILE A 563 0.28 35.84 0.94
N GLU A 564 0.23 34.86 -0.01
CA GLU A 564 0.89 35.01 -1.32
C GLU A 564 0.34 36.17 -2.12
N ASP A 565 -0.97 36.33 -2.18
CA ASP A 565 -1.65 37.39 -2.92
C ASP A 565 -1.67 38.73 -2.16
N LYS A 566 -1.23 38.71 -0.90
CA LYS A 566 -1.21 39.90 -0.01
C LYS A 566 -2.58 40.55 0.12
N LYS A 567 -3.65 39.79 0.16
CA LYS A 567 -5.05 40.25 0.30
C LYS A 567 -5.95 39.14 0.79
N PHE A 568 -7.00 39.53 1.53
CA PHE A 568 -8.07 38.66 1.97
C PHE A 568 -9.44 39.32 1.77
N LEU A 569 -9.80 40.33 2.54
CA LEU A 569 -11.06 41.04 2.37
C LEU A 569 -11.12 41.89 1.07
N ALA A 570 -9.98 42.20 0.47
CA ALA A 570 -9.94 42.83 -0.86
C ALA A 570 -10.51 41.95 -1.99
N TYR A 571 -10.76 40.66 -1.75
CA TYR A 571 -11.55 39.83 -2.67
C TYR A 571 -13.06 40.09 -2.55
N ALA A 572 -13.55 40.62 -1.42
CA ALA A 572 -14.96 40.85 -1.21
C ALA A 572 -15.46 42.07 -1.96
N ASP A 573 -16.74 42.03 -2.32
CA ASP A 573 -17.53 43.22 -2.64
C ASP A 573 -18.10 43.78 -1.33
N PRO A 574 -17.65 44.98 -0.85
CA PRO A 574 -18.20 45.56 0.37
C PRO A 574 -19.70 45.69 0.42
N GLN A 575 -20.34 45.98 -0.74
CA GLN A 575 -21.77 46.15 -0.81
C GLN A 575 -22.49 44.81 -0.61
N MET A 576 -21.99 43.74 -1.23
CA MET A 576 -22.53 42.40 -1.04
C MET A 576 -22.40 41.93 0.43
N VAL A 577 -21.26 42.21 1.08
CA VAL A 577 -21.08 41.88 2.49
C VAL A 577 -22.07 42.66 3.35
N LEU A 578 -22.23 43.96 3.11
CA LEU A 578 -23.20 44.79 3.85
C LEU A 578 -24.64 44.36 3.65
N GLU A 579 -25.05 44.02 2.41
CA GLU A 579 -26.38 43.47 2.13
C GLU A 579 -26.61 42.15 2.86
N LYS A 580 -25.61 41.28 2.85
CA LYS A 580 -25.67 40.02 3.58
C LYS A 580 -25.78 40.22 5.08
N LEU A 581 -25.06 41.17 5.67
CA LEU A 581 -25.17 41.49 7.10
C LEU A 581 -26.57 41.92 7.51
N LYS A 582 -27.37 42.57 6.58
CA LYS A 582 -28.77 42.91 6.84
C LYS A 582 -29.65 41.67 7.01
N THR A 583 -29.39 40.60 6.28
CA THR A 583 -30.21 39.39 6.26
C THR A 583 -29.66 38.26 7.14
N ALA A 584 -28.32 38.25 7.43
CA ALA A 584 -27.65 37.22 8.16
C ALA A 584 -28.18 37.05 9.59
N SER A 585 -28.20 35.81 10.06
CA SER A 585 -28.46 35.44 11.45
C SER A 585 -27.30 35.84 12.37
N PRO A 586 -27.53 35.97 13.69
CA PRO A 586 -26.46 36.22 14.66
C PRO A 586 -25.33 35.21 14.59
N ALA A 587 -25.65 33.93 14.31
CA ALA A 587 -24.68 32.86 14.18
C ALA A 587 -23.78 33.04 12.94
N GLU A 588 -24.36 33.36 11.78
CA GLU A 588 -23.58 33.64 10.57
C GLU A 588 -22.63 34.81 10.74
N ILE A 589 -23.05 35.89 11.38
CA ILE A 589 -22.20 37.05 11.68
C ILE A 589 -21.05 36.63 12.61
N SER A 590 -21.32 35.77 13.59
CA SER A 590 -20.29 35.21 14.48
C SER A 590 -19.29 34.35 13.73
N TYR A 591 -19.74 33.49 12.81
CA TYR A 591 -18.85 32.65 11.99
C TYR A 591 -17.97 33.50 11.09
N PHE A 592 -18.55 34.50 10.42
CA PHE A 592 -17.82 35.45 9.58
C PHE A 592 -16.75 36.18 10.40
N ARG A 593 -17.09 36.77 11.53
CA ARG A 593 -16.14 37.43 12.44
C ARG A 593 -15.02 36.49 12.89
N SER A 594 -15.35 35.22 13.19
CA SER A 594 -14.38 34.24 13.65
C SER A 594 -13.36 33.89 12.58
N GLY A 595 -13.78 33.78 11.32
CA GLY A 595 -12.86 33.54 10.20
C GLY A 595 -11.98 34.74 9.89
N ILE A 596 -12.55 35.96 9.90
CA ILE A 596 -11.77 37.20 9.71
C ILE A 596 -10.73 37.34 10.86
N ALA A 597 -11.15 37.09 12.09
CA ALA A 597 -10.24 37.16 13.25
C ALA A 597 -9.10 36.14 13.16
N TYR A 598 -9.35 35.00 12.57
CA TYR A 598 -8.31 34.00 12.30
C TYR A 598 -7.27 34.53 11.30
N VAL A 599 -7.71 35.08 10.16
CA VAL A 599 -6.80 35.56 9.10
C VAL A 599 -5.93 36.71 9.60
N TYR A 600 -6.52 37.70 10.30
CA TYR A 600 -5.78 38.86 10.83
C TYR A 600 -5.13 38.63 12.19
N ARG A 601 -4.96 37.37 12.66
CA ARG A 601 -4.32 37.07 13.95
C ARG A 601 -2.82 37.37 13.99
N ILE A 602 -2.17 37.47 12.83
CA ILE A 602 -0.73 37.69 12.72
C ILE A 602 -0.35 39.11 13.18
N SER A 603 0.79 39.23 13.87
CA SER A 603 1.24 40.52 14.46
C SER A 603 1.61 41.58 13.43
N ASN A 604 2.13 41.13 12.28
CA ASN A 604 2.55 41.98 11.15
C ASN A 604 1.53 41.94 10.00
N ALA A 605 0.25 42.02 10.31
CA ALA A 605 -0.83 41.92 9.31
C ALA A 605 -0.71 43.00 8.21
N GLY A 606 -0.14 44.19 8.51
CA GLY A 606 0.09 45.24 7.57
C GLY A 606 0.99 44.85 6.40
N ASP A 607 1.99 43.97 6.62
CA ASP A 607 2.90 43.50 5.59
C ASP A 607 2.20 42.65 4.50
N PHE A 608 1.10 42.02 4.89
CA PHE A 608 0.40 41.03 4.05
C PHE A 608 -0.99 41.47 3.57
N TYR A 609 -1.68 42.34 4.30
CA TYR A 609 -3.10 42.60 4.06
C TYR A 609 -3.42 44.09 3.88
N GLN A 610 -2.44 44.94 3.54
CA GLN A 610 -2.66 46.38 3.34
C GLN A 610 -3.67 46.65 2.22
N ALA A 611 -3.76 45.76 1.21
CA ALA A 611 -4.74 45.86 0.14
C ALA A 611 -6.20 45.76 0.62
N ASP A 612 -6.42 45.23 1.84
CA ASP A 612 -7.75 45.06 2.42
C ASP A 612 -8.30 46.33 3.09
N LEU A 613 -7.44 47.30 3.32
CA LEU A 613 -7.78 48.55 4.06
C LEU A 613 -9.03 49.28 3.51
N PRO A 614 -9.17 49.49 2.17
CA PRO A 614 -10.35 50.15 1.63
C PRO A 614 -11.65 49.36 1.90
N VAL A 615 -11.58 48.05 1.80
CA VAL A 615 -12.76 47.14 1.99
C VAL A 615 -13.13 47.05 3.48
N ILE A 616 -12.14 46.92 4.36
CA ILE A 616 -12.36 46.94 5.81
C ILE A 616 -13.02 48.24 6.22
N THR A 617 -12.53 49.39 5.71
CA THR A 617 -13.08 50.70 5.98
C THR A 617 -14.52 50.81 5.51
N ALA A 618 -14.78 50.42 4.26
CA ALA A 618 -16.13 50.44 3.71
C ALA A 618 -17.14 49.60 4.46
N ILE A 619 -16.73 48.38 4.87
CA ILE A 619 -17.59 47.50 5.67
C ILE A 619 -17.80 48.06 7.08
N ALA A 620 -16.73 48.50 7.75
CA ALA A 620 -16.80 49.02 9.11
C ALA A 620 -17.68 50.27 9.19
N ASP A 621 -17.54 51.20 8.27
CA ASP A 621 -18.32 52.42 8.20
C ASP A 621 -19.77 52.15 7.78
N GLY A 622 -20.02 51.14 6.93
CA GLY A 622 -21.34 50.73 6.47
C GLY A 622 -22.16 49.94 7.51
N ILE A 623 -21.56 49.42 8.58
CA ILE A 623 -22.31 48.71 9.64
C ILE A 623 -23.04 49.73 10.51
N ALA A 624 -24.33 49.81 10.32
CA ALA A 624 -25.23 50.60 11.17
C ALA A 624 -25.58 49.83 12.46
N VAL A 625 -24.92 50.17 13.58
CA VAL A 625 -25.12 49.52 14.90
C VAL A 625 -26.47 49.94 15.50
N GLU A 626 -27.01 51.12 15.11
CA GLU A 626 -28.23 51.67 15.62
C GLU A 626 -29.47 51.30 14.75
N ALA A 627 -29.30 50.54 13.66
CA ALA A 627 -30.44 50.04 12.92
C ALA A 627 -31.25 49.10 13.83
N ASP A 628 -32.53 49.46 14.04
CA ASP A 628 -33.49 48.60 14.76
C ASP A 628 -33.73 47.33 13.95
N THR A 629 -32.82 46.33 14.12
CA THR A 629 -32.96 45.04 13.47
C THR A 629 -34.04 44.16 14.14
N GLY A 630 -34.67 44.63 15.17
CA GLY A 630 -35.60 43.85 16.01
C GLY A 630 -34.94 42.77 16.86
N SER A 631 -33.59 42.57 16.76
CA SER A 631 -32.84 41.56 17.52
C SER A 631 -31.64 42.15 18.23
N LYS A 632 -31.73 42.22 19.58
CA LYS A 632 -30.64 42.68 20.45
C LYS A 632 -29.37 41.83 20.26
N VAL A 633 -29.48 40.52 20.06
CA VAL A 633 -28.35 39.61 19.83
C VAL A 633 -27.67 39.92 18.51
N LYS A 634 -28.42 40.17 17.44
CA LYS A 634 -27.87 40.54 16.14
C LYS A 634 -27.10 41.85 16.24
N ASN A 635 -27.70 42.87 16.87
CA ASN A 635 -27.04 44.17 17.07
C ASN A 635 -25.75 44.06 17.87
N TRP A 636 -25.71 43.19 18.88
CA TRP A 636 -24.49 42.91 19.63
C TRP A 636 -23.39 42.29 18.75
N HIS A 637 -23.74 41.31 17.89
CA HIS A 637 -22.75 40.72 16.95
C HIS A 637 -22.27 41.72 15.91
N LEU A 638 -23.15 42.58 15.37
CA LEU A 638 -22.77 43.65 14.45
C LEU A 638 -21.81 44.66 15.14
N GLY A 639 -22.10 45.07 16.36
CA GLY A 639 -21.20 45.92 17.15
C GLY A 639 -19.81 45.30 17.33
N ARG A 640 -19.77 44.03 17.72
CA ARG A 640 -18.49 43.29 17.91
C ARG A 640 -17.72 43.11 16.60
N LEU A 641 -18.41 42.93 15.47
CA LEU A 641 -17.79 42.87 14.16
C LEU A 641 -17.18 44.22 13.77
N LYS A 642 -17.95 45.31 13.97
CA LYS A 642 -17.50 46.68 13.69
C LYS A 642 -16.28 47.05 14.52
N GLU A 643 -16.31 46.81 15.85
CA GLU A 643 -15.15 47.03 16.74
C GLU A 643 -13.92 46.29 16.25
N PHE A 644 -14.08 45.03 15.87
CA PHE A 644 -12.99 44.20 15.36
C PHE A 644 -12.41 44.76 14.04
N LEU A 645 -13.25 45.13 13.07
CA LEU A 645 -12.80 45.68 11.79
C LEU A 645 -12.07 47.04 11.98
N VAL A 646 -12.57 47.91 12.89
CA VAL A 646 -11.88 49.17 13.25
C VAL A 646 -10.50 48.89 13.88
N SER A 647 -10.40 47.86 14.74
CA SER A 647 -9.10 47.44 15.27
C SER A 647 -8.17 46.87 14.19
N CYS A 648 -8.69 46.12 13.21
CA CYS A 648 -7.88 45.68 12.07
C CYS A 648 -7.41 46.84 11.22
N ARG A 649 -8.27 47.82 10.94
CA ARG A 649 -7.91 49.04 10.20
C ARG A 649 -6.69 49.72 10.85
N GLY A 650 -6.71 49.97 12.15
CA GLY A 650 -5.59 50.59 12.87
C GLY A 650 -4.28 49.81 12.73
N ARG A 651 -4.33 48.49 12.79
CA ARG A 651 -3.14 47.62 12.64
C ARG A 651 -2.61 47.54 11.20
N LEU A 652 -3.42 47.78 10.20
CA LEU A 652 -3.00 47.79 8.79
C LEU A 652 -2.49 49.16 8.37
N GLU A 653 -2.77 50.24 9.11
CA GLU A 653 -2.28 51.60 8.92
C GLU A 653 -0.90 51.84 9.57
N GLU A 654 -0.56 51.01 10.60
CA GLU A 654 0.77 50.98 11.21
C GLU A 654 1.83 50.30 10.32
#